data_2d90dd278eaf30f91625955b84b6acde
#
_entry.id   2d90dd278eaf30f91625955b84b6acde
#
_cell.length_a   1.000
_cell.length_b   1.000
_cell.length_c   1.000
_cell.angle_alpha   90.00
_cell.angle_beta   90.00
_cell.angle_gamma   90.00
#
_symmetry.space_group_name_H-M   'P 1'
#
loop_
_entity.id
_entity.type
_entity.pdbx_description
1 polymer ?
#
loop_
_entity_poly.entity_id
_entity_poly.type
_entity_poly.pdbx_seq_one_letter_code
_entity_poly.pdbx_strand_id
1 'polypeptide(L)'
;MRPVIPGDKHDTPPLNDGYDGGEGEPHPGLIDAGAPDAGPGEPEPPDAGPVEPPPRDADAVREENRRPGTTAWRITRNAHSREIEGYALKATLTRGETLRVAVSVSEARSFRWYVYRMGHYGGAGARELARGGPVPGVRQGDCPADRATGVVACRWAPTLELPVGEDWVRGVYVVKLVREDNHQRYVPFFVRDANPRAEVGVLIPTATWAAYNTWGGTSLYDDRDRVMREHGVSRAFRVSHDRPHYRGHGSGHLLTDDLSLVQWLESQDLDVGYFTDEDLDASYDFLAGAKAFFMSGHDEYWSPRIRAHADRAVAEGRSLLNLGANNAYWQVQMEPSQDGRPRRIIACYKGHANDPYTGAQRTVKFRERVVGRPENALLGVQFSARWHQFGFPAVITHPGHWALAGSGLKAGDTLWMANGYEVDQLVGNGSSPEGLEVLAESPLLSLQGAFGFGHMVLRKQGGAYIFSAGGIDFVRTLASEDMADPRAARIVANVLYKALGRPVPDTLVRFERQSVSGPQGPSAAEVRTVAGVPGQRVRAGVPVAGSSLGAPTAVALLPDGSLVVADGLGNAVKRVTPAGEVKTVASGLNGPMGIAADAAGNVYVADTDHYVIRRIDPEGKVEVFAGGTPGLMDGPAKQAAFNQPTGLAVTPDDTALLVADMNNGVIRRIDLVAEGHPVTTLQGDWLYRPSGVAVSADGNTLFVVESGMSRVVRIRDGVTSVVAGTTPGFRDGAPESSQFLPYLGIAVLKDGSLAVADPGNYRVRRVVLNADGSARKVTTLAGSGRHGHADGPGDKAELVLPAGLTVGPDGRLYVADAGNSLVRAITP
;
A
#
# COMPACT_ATOMS: atom_id res chain seq x y z
N MET A 1 -24.02 32.03 16.51
CA MET A 1 -24.51 30.70 16.08
C MET A 1 -23.63 30.27 14.92
N ARG A 2 -22.67 29.36 15.16
CA ARG A 2 -21.86 28.73 14.12
C ARG A 2 -22.54 27.41 13.77
N PRO A 3 -22.59 26.99 12.50
CA PRO A 3 -23.15 25.69 12.16
C PRO A 3 -22.18 24.59 12.60
N VAL A 4 -22.72 23.61 13.30
CA VAL A 4 -22.06 22.37 13.71
C VAL A 4 -21.91 21.50 12.47
N ILE A 5 -20.68 21.15 12.12
CA ILE A 5 -20.36 20.12 11.14
C ILE A 5 -20.45 18.78 11.86
N PRO A 6 -21.26 17.80 11.41
CA PRO A 6 -21.30 16.47 12.00
C PRO A 6 -20.01 15.71 11.72
N GLY A 7 -19.42 15.13 12.77
CA GLY A 7 -18.20 14.34 12.68
C GLY A 7 -18.38 13.03 11.89
N ASP A 8 -17.38 12.75 11.09
CA ASP A 8 -17.22 11.49 10.37
C ASP A 8 -16.98 10.33 11.36
N LYS A 9 -18.00 9.50 11.55
CA LYS A 9 -17.83 8.20 12.18
C LYS A 9 -17.33 7.22 11.11
N HIS A 10 -16.07 6.86 11.19
CA HIS A 10 -15.55 5.68 10.48
C HIS A 10 -15.92 4.41 11.25
N ASP A 11 -17.16 3.99 11.13
CA ASP A 11 -17.53 2.61 11.44
C ASP A 11 -17.17 1.76 10.22
N THR A 12 -16.02 1.09 10.28
CA THR A 12 -15.79 -0.08 9.44
C THR A 12 -16.54 -1.24 10.09
N PRO A 13 -17.61 -1.77 9.49
CA PRO A 13 -18.23 -2.97 10.00
C PRO A 13 -17.24 -4.14 9.91
N PRO A 14 -17.26 -5.08 10.85
CA PRO A 14 -16.49 -6.29 10.73
C PRO A 14 -16.99 -7.06 9.50
N LEU A 15 -16.08 -7.30 8.57
CA LEU A 15 -16.33 -8.25 7.48
C LEU A 15 -16.38 -9.64 8.12
N ASN A 16 -17.58 -10.10 8.42
CA ASN A 16 -17.85 -11.47 8.79
C ASN A 16 -17.85 -12.31 7.50
N ASP A 17 -16.66 -12.58 6.96
CA ASP A 17 -16.48 -13.65 6.01
C ASP A 17 -16.25 -14.93 6.82
N GLY A 18 -17.36 -15.63 7.10
CA GLY A 18 -17.34 -16.93 7.78
C GLY A 18 -16.36 -17.88 7.08
N TYR A 19 -15.36 -18.27 7.81
CA TYR A 19 -14.50 -19.37 7.46
C TYR A 19 -15.26 -20.64 7.81
N ASP A 20 -15.95 -21.23 6.81
CA ASP A 20 -16.50 -22.59 6.93
C ASP A 20 -15.43 -23.57 6.47
N GLY A 21 -14.74 -24.16 7.43
CA GLY A 21 -13.85 -25.29 7.24
C GLY A 21 -14.64 -26.58 7.10
N GLY A 22 -15.12 -26.82 5.91
CA GLY A 22 -15.73 -28.11 5.56
C GLY A 22 -14.69 -29.08 5.02
N GLU A 23 -14.36 -30.11 5.79
CA GLU A 23 -13.69 -31.29 5.28
C GLU A 23 -14.57 -31.99 4.22
N GLY A 24 -14.10 -32.04 2.99
CA GLY A 24 -14.78 -32.72 1.87
C GLY A 24 -14.14 -34.04 1.54
N GLU A 25 -14.88 -35.10 1.76
CA GLU A 25 -14.56 -36.45 1.27
C GLU A 25 -14.48 -36.54 -0.28
N PRO A 26 -13.74 -37.48 -0.82
CA PRO A 26 -13.53 -37.62 -2.27
C PRO A 26 -14.67 -38.38 -2.95
N HIS A 27 -15.20 -37.87 -4.04
CA HIS A 27 -16.09 -38.57 -4.93
C HIS A 27 -15.52 -38.77 -6.34
N PRO A 28 -15.80 -39.92 -6.96
CA PRO A 28 -15.21 -40.36 -8.21
C PRO A 28 -16.06 -40.03 -9.45
N GLY A 29 -15.42 -40.05 -10.60
CA GLY A 29 -16.07 -40.30 -11.87
C GLY A 29 -16.19 -39.15 -12.85
N LEU A 30 -15.22 -39.11 -13.76
CA LEU A 30 -15.31 -38.42 -15.05
C LEU A 30 -16.41 -39.05 -15.93
N ILE A 31 -17.27 -38.21 -16.50
CA ILE A 31 -18.04 -38.55 -17.69
C ILE A 31 -17.64 -37.57 -18.79
N ASP A 32 -17.14 -38.13 -19.84
CA ASP A 32 -16.76 -37.56 -21.12
C ASP A 32 -18.00 -36.97 -21.82
N ALA A 33 -17.93 -35.71 -22.24
CA ALA A 33 -18.96 -35.09 -23.11
C ALA A 33 -18.24 -34.52 -24.34
N GLY A 34 -18.44 -35.24 -25.44
CA GLY A 34 -17.86 -34.98 -26.75
C GLY A 34 -18.11 -33.57 -27.30
N ALA A 35 -17.15 -33.16 -28.10
CA ALA A 35 -17.17 -31.92 -28.87
C ALA A 35 -18.15 -32.00 -30.05
N PRO A 36 -18.83 -30.93 -30.43
CA PRO A 36 -19.61 -30.91 -31.67
C PRO A 36 -18.72 -30.59 -32.90
N ASP A 37 -19.07 -31.24 -33.96
CA ASP A 37 -18.48 -31.27 -35.29
C ASP A 37 -18.29 -29.88 -35.94
N ALA A 38 -17.14 -29.74 -36.63
CA ALA A 38 -16.82 -28.60 -37.47
C ALA A 38 -17.46 -28.78 -38.88
N GLY A 39 -18.26 -27.80 -39.30
CA GLY A 39 -18.73 -27.69 -40.68
C GLY A 39 -17.65 -27.17 -41.64
N PRO A 40 -17.82 -27.32 -42.97
CA PRO A 40 -16.75 -27.18 -43.95
C PRO A 40 -16.33 -25.77 -44.24
N GLY A 41 -15.00 -25.58 -44.40
CA GLY A 41 -14.32 -24.30 -44.56
C GLY A 41 -14.58 -23.59 -45.92
N GLU A 42 -14.56 -22.30 -45.86
CA GLU A 42 -14.43 -21.39 -47.03
C GLU A 42 -12.97 -21.32 -47.46
N PRO A 43 -12.69 -21.05 -48.77
CA PRO A 43 -11.34 -21.10 -49.33
C PRO A 43 -10.49 -19.88 -48.98
N GLU A 44 -9.23 -20.12 -48.69
CA GLU A 44 -8.19 -19.08 -48.45
C GLU A 44 -8.00 -18.15 -49.65
N PRO A 45 -7.78 -16.82 -49.41
CA PRO A 45 -7.34 -15.90 -50.42
C PRO A 45 -5.83 -16.06 -50.74
N PRO A 46 -5.38 -15.72 -51.93
CA PRO A 46 -4.03 -15.99 -52.40
C PRO A 46 -2.96 -15.19 -51.67
N ASP A 47 -1.84 -15.84 -51.46
CA ASP A 47 -0.57 -15.42 -50.88
C ASP A 47 -0.11 -14.06 -51.39
N ALA A 48 -0.18 -13.03 -50.55
CA ALA A 48 0.45 -11.75 -50.82
C ALA A 48 1.89 -11.82 -50.25
N GLY A 49 2.86 -11.73 -51.12
CA GLY A 49 4.28 -11.77 -50.79
C GLY A 49 4.70 -10.81 -49.66
N PRO A 50 5.90 -10.97 -49.09
CA PRO A 50 6.33 -10.29 -47.90
C PRO A 50 6.29 -8.78 -48.06
N VAL A 51 5.29 -8.16 -47.43
CA VAL A 51 5.26 -6.70 -47.23
C VAL A 51 6.33 -6.38 -46.19
N GLU A 52 7.35 -5.58 -46.58
CA GLU A 52 8.27 -5.02 -45.60
C GLU A 52 7.48 -4.36 -44.45
N PRO A 53 7.78 -4.69 -43.18
CA PRO A 53 7.08 -4.05 -42.06
C PRO A 53 7.41 -2.55 -42.10
N PRO A 54 6.39 -1.68 -41.87
CA PRO A 54 6.64 -0.25 -41.73
C PRO A 54 7.63 -0.01 -40.55
N PRO A 55 8.42 1.09 -40.60
CA PRO A 55 9.40 1.41 -39.57
C PRO A 55 8.75 1.34 -38.21
N ARG A 56 9.39 0.63 -37.28
CA ARG A 56 8.84 0.35 -35.94
C ARG A 56 8.71 1.65 -35.16
N ASP A 57 7.50 1.98 -34.67
CA ASP A 57 7.26 3.07 -33.73
C ASP A 57 8.06 2.93 -32.42
N ALA A 58 8.80 1.85 -32.25
CA ALA A 58 9.75 1.60 -31.17
C ALA A 58 10.76 2.73 -30.99
N ASP A 59 11.26 3.24 -32.11
CA ASP A 59 12.23 4.33 -32.07
C ASP A 59 11.59 5.65 -31.64
N ALA A 60 10.30 5.86 -31.93
CA ALA A 60 9.61 7.09 -31.61
C ALA A 60 9.50 7.33 -30.07
N VAL A 61 9.18 6.29 -29.27
CA VAL A 61 9.15 6.41 -27.80
C VAL A 61 10.54 6.68 -27.23
N ARG A 62 11.55 5.99 -27.78
CA ARG A 62 12.94 6.16 -27.38
C ARG A 62 13.46 7.56 -27.69
N GLU A 63 13.22 8.05 -28.90
CA GLU A 63 13.59 9.41 -29.31
C GLU A 63 12.84 10.47 -28.51
N GLU A 64 11.57 10.23 -28.22
CA GLU A 64 10.77 11.11 -27.40
C GLU A 64 11.38 11.29 -26.00
N ASN A 65 11.83 10.21 -25.34
CA ASN A 65 12.45 10.28 -24.01
C ASN A 65 13.85 10.93 -24.00
N ARG A 66 14.49 11.11 -25.15
CA ARG A 66 15.74 11.88 -25.29
C ARG A 66 15.52 13.39 -25.36
N ARG A 67 14.28 13.82 -25.60
CA ARG A 67 13.93 15.24 -25.62
C ARG A 67 14.00 15.85 -24.24
N PRO A 68 14.25 17.16 -24.11
CA PRO A 68 14.27 17.83 -22.81
C PRO A 68 12.92 17.67 -22.07
N GLY A 69 12.97 17.19 -20.85
CA GLY A 69 11.82 17.09 -19.98
C GLY A 69 11.64 18.32 -19.10
N THR A 70 10.57 18.28 -18.29
CA THR A 70 10.25 19.32 -17.30
C THR A 70 9.65 18.72 -16.04
N THR A 71 9.88 19.35 -14.88
CA THR A 71 9.20 19.06 -13.63
C THR A 71 7.95 19.92 -13.42
N ALA A 72 7.64 20.83 -14.35
CA ALA A 72 6.48 21.73 -14.26
C ALA A 72 5.11 21.01 -14.27
N TRP A 73 5.10 19.73 -14.63
CA TRP A 73 3.90 18.91 -14.49
C TRP A 73 3.46 18.75 -13.05
N ARG A 74 4.36 18.82 -12.06
CA ARG A 74 4.03 18.64 -10.63
C ARG A 74 3.05 19.70 -10.14
N ILE A 75 2.08 19.27 -9.32
CA ILE A 75 1.14 20.18 -8.67
C ILE A 75 1.84 20.89 -7.51
N THR A 76 1.66 22.22 -7.45
CA THR A 76 2.17 23.06 -6.37
C THR A 76 1.07 23.50 -5.40
N ARG A 77 -0.18 23.50 -5.85
CA ARG A 77 -1.36 23.83 -5.03
C ARG A 77 -2.55 22.98 -5.47
N ASN A 78 -2.85 21.95 -4.73
CA ASN A 78 -3.97 21.06 -5.07
C ASN A 78 -5.34 21.72 -4.84
N ALA A 79 -6.29 21.44 -5.73
CA ALA A 79 -7.69 21.85 -5.62
C ALA A 79 -8.47 20.88 -4.70
N HIS A 80 -8.27 20.97 -3.38
CA HIS A 80 -8.88 20.08 -2.39
C HIS A 80 -10.40 20.24 -2.27
N SER A 81 -10.88 21.49 -2.34
CA SER A 81 -12.30 21.83 -2.18
C SER A 81 -13.04 21.91 -3.51
N ARG A 82 -12.56 21.20 -4.52
CA ARG A 82 -13.15 21.14 -5.87
C ARG A 82 -13.14 22.49 -6.59
N GLU A 83 -12.12 23.30 -6.32
CA GLU A 83 -11.95 24.61 -6.94
C GLU A 83 -11.88 24.54 -8.46
N ILE A 84 -11.20 23.51 -8.96
CA ILE A 84 -11.19 23.09 -10.36
C ILE A 84 -11.05 21.56 -10.42
N GLU A 85 -11.82 20.92 -11.29
CA GLU A 85 -11.79 19.47 -11.50
C GLU A 85 -12.28 19.10 -12.89
N GLY A 86 -11.97 17.91 -13.36
CA GLY A 86 -12.39 17.47 -14.69
C GLY A 86 -12.19 15.98 -14.93
N TYR A 87 -12.70 15.49 -16.05
CA TYR A 87 -12.51 14.13 -16.55
C TYR A 87 -12.53 14.08 -18.07
N ALA A 88 -11.88 13.07 -18.63
CA ALA A 88 -11.89 12.81 -20.08
C ALA A 88 -13.14 12.02 -20.47
N LEU A 89 -13.88 12.47 -21.49
CA LEU A 89 -15.04 11.76 -22.00
C LEU A 89 -14.66 10.42 -22.66
N LYS A 90 -13.45 10.35 -23.22
CA LYS A 90 -12.80 9.15 -23.72
C LYS A 90 -11.34 9.21 -23.25
N ALA A 91 -10.92 8.25 -22.44
CA ALA A 91 -9.57 8.29 -21.86
C ALA A 91 -8.47 7.80 -22.81
N THR A 92 -8.77 6.86 -23.70
CA THR A 92 -7.80 6.30 -24.67
C THR A 92 -8.09 6.80 -26.07
N LEU A 93 -7.09 7.39 -26.73
CA LEU A 93 -7.21 7.99 -28.06
C LEU A 93 -6.10 7.48 -28.99
N THR A 94 -6.34 7.60 -30.28
CA THR A 94 -5.35 7.47 -31.34
C THR A 94 -4.95 8.84 -31.89
N ARG A 95 -3.85 8.92 -32.59
CA ARG A 95 -3.44 10.13 -33.33
C ARG A 95 -4.56 10.59 -34.27
N GLY A 96 -4.73 11.90 -34.43
CA GLY A 96 -5.80 12.51 -35.20
C GLY A 96 -7.16 12.58 -34.51
N GLU A 97 -7.37 11.88 -33.39
CA GLU A 97 -8.60 12.04 -32.59
C GLU A 97 -8.55 13.31 -31.73
N THR A 98 -9.69 13.72 -31.23
CA THR A 98 -9.82 14.89 -30.35
C THR A 98 -10.12 14.45 -28.93
N LEU A 99 -9.25 14.80 -27.98
CA LEU A 99 -9.49 14.67 -26.54
C LEU A 99 -10.54 15.70 -26.11
N ARG A 100 -11.66 15.21 -25.59
CA ARG A 100 -12.70 16.02 -24.98
C ARG A 100 -12.64 15.93 -23.46
N VAL A 101 -12.42 17.09 -22.82
CA VAL A 101 -12.34 17.16 -21.35
C VAL A 101 -13.48 18.01 -20.83
N ALA A 102 -14.27 17.43 -19.95
CA ALA A 102 -15.28 18.17 -19.18
C ALA A 102 -14.59 18.76 -17.93
N VAL A 103 -14.68 20.07 -17.76
CA VAL A 103 -14.06 20.79 -16.63
C VAL A 103 -15.15 21.56 -15.88
N SER A 104 -15.12 21.48 -14.54
CA SER A 104 -15.96 22.26 -13.63
C SER A 104 -15.08 23.16 -12.76
N VAL A 105 -15.50 24.40 -12.58
CA VAL A 105 -14.82 25.38 -11.73
C VAL A 105 -15.83 25.91 -10.70
N SER A 106 -15.49 25.85 -9.41
CA SER A 106 -16.45 26.18 -8.32
C SER A 106 -16.94 27.64 -8.33
N GLU A 107 -16.11 28.54 -8.84
CA GLU A 107 -16.41 29.96 -9.03
C GLU A 107 -16.16 30.33 -10.49
N ALA A 108 -16.82 31.35 -11.01
CA ALA A 108 -16.64 31.83 -12.40
C ALA A 108 -15.26 32.48 -12.60
N ARG A 109 -14.22 31.71 -12.46
CA ARG A 109 -12.81 32.09 -12.62
C ARG A 109 -12.21 31.40 -13.84
N SER A 110 -11.33 32.08 -14.55
CA SER A 110 -10.62 31.49 -15.69
C SER A 110 -9.60 30.45 -15.26
N PHE A 111 -9.26 29.59 -16.18
CA PHE A 111 -8.20 28.61 -15.98
C PHE A 111 -7.32 28.45 -17.23
N ARG A 112 -6.11 27.96 -17.04
CA ARG A 112 -5.18 27.52 -18.08
C ARG A 112 -5.06 26.02 -18.05
N TRP A 113 -4.65 25.42 -19.16
CA TRP A 113 -4.39 24.00 -19.26
C TRP A 113 -3.03 23.73 -19.90
N TYR A 114 -2.43 22.63 -19.51
CA TYR A 114 -1.15 22.15 -19.99
C TYR A 114 -1.26 20.65 -20.25
N VAL A 115 -0.75 20.17 -21.36
CA VAL A 115 -0.67 18.73 -21.68
C VAL A 115 0.75 18.26 -21.49
N TYR A 116 0.91 17.25 -20.66
CA TYR A 116 2.19 16.60 -20.43
C TYR A 116 2.11 15.14 -20.87
N ARG A 117 3.11 14.68 -21.61
CA ARG A 117 3.40 13.27 -21.80
C ARG A 117 4.29 12.81 -20.65
N MET A 118 3.86 11.78 -19.94
CA MET A 118 4.61 11.17 -18.84
C MET A 118 5.63 10.18 -19.39
N GLY A 119 6.81 10.11 -18.80
CA GLY A 119 7.89 9.22 -19.21
C GLY A 119 9.14 9.44 -18.40
N HIS A 120 10.32 9.07 -18.93
CA HIS A 120 11.58 9.22 -18.21
C HIS A 120 12.19 10.63 -18.36
N TYR A 121 12.42 11.08 -19.60
CA TYR A 121 12.98 12.40 -19.94
C TYR A 121 14.20 12.81 -19.10
N GLY A 122 15.18 11.93 -18.97
CA GLY A 122 16.38 12.18 -18.17
C GLY A 122 16.13 12.39 -16.67
N GLY A 123 15.01 11.85 -16.15
CA GLY A 123 14.59 11.98 -14.76
C GLY A 123 13.61 13.12 -14.48
N ALA A 124 13.28 13.97 -15.47
CA ALA A 124 12.31 15.05 -15.29
C ALA A 124 10.86 14.54 -15.14
N GLY A 125 10.58 13.35 -15.64
CA GLY A 125 9.32 12.65 -15.48
C GLY A 125 8.23 12.99 -16.48
N ALA A 126 8.32 14.10 -17.19
CA ALA A 126 7.37 14.45 -18.24
C ALA A 126 7.93 15.49 -19.22
N ARG A 127 7.28 15.61 -20.37
CA ARG A 127 7.50 16.70 -21.35
C ARG A 127 6.18 17.42 -21.63
N GLU A 128 6.23 18.73 -21.66
CA GLU A 128 5.08 19.55 -22.07
C GLU A 128 4.94 19.53 -23.59
N LEU A 129 3.71 19.24 -24.06
CA LEU A 129 3.39 19.14 -25.47
C LEU A 129 2.51 20.29 -25.95
N ALA A 130 1.58 20.72 -25.12
CA ALA A 130 0.64 21.76 -25.48
C ALA A 130 0.18 22.54 -24.23
N ARG A 131 -0.22 23.77 -24.45
CA ARG A 131 -0.81 24.63 -23.41
C ARG A 131 -1.80 25.60 -24.03
N GLY A 132 -2.71 26.12 -23.21
CA GLY A 132 -3.65 27.13 -23.65
C GLY A 132 -4.42 27.80 -22.51
N GLY A 133 -5.31 28.68 -22.91
CA GLY A 133 -6.09 29.53 -22.02
C GLY A 133 -5.52 30.96 -21.93
N PRO A 134 -6.20 31.88 -21.18
CA PRO A 134 -7.25 31.53 -20.22
C PRO A 134 -8.57 31.09 -20.89
N VAL A 135 -9.19 30.08 -20.29
CA VAL A 135 -10.53 29.58 -20.66
C VAL A 135 -11.50 30.04 -19.60
N PRO A 136 -12.66 30.62 -19.93
CA PRO A 136 -13.68 30.94 -18.94
C PRO A 136 -14.13 29.69 -18.18
N GLY A 137 -14.04 29.74 -16.84
CA GLY A 137 -14.50 28.64 -16.00
C GLY A 137 -16.01 28.64 -15.85
N VAL A 138 -16.59 27.47 -15.92
CA VAL A 138 -18.02 27.24 -15.74
C VAL A 138 -18.21 26.19 -14.64
N ARG A 139 -19.14 26.46 -13.71
CA ARG A 139 -19.59 25.43 -12.79
C ARG A 139 -20.54 24.49 -13.54
N GLN A 140 -20.14 23.23 -13.66
CA GLN A 140 -20.97 22.18 -14.25
C GLN A 140 -22.05 21.73 -13.25
N GLY A 141 -23.06 21.06 -13.78
CA GLY A 141 -24.17 20.55 -12.97
C GLY A 141 -23.73 19.45 -11.96
N ASP A 142 -24.53 19.28 -10.93
CA ASP A 142 -24.32 18.24 -9.93
C ASP A 142 -24.46 16.83 -10.54
N CYS A 143 -23.77 15.88 -9.96
CA CYS A 143 -23.80 14.47 -10.38
C CYS A 143 -24.35 13.62 -9.23
N PRO A 144 -25.68 13.56 -9.06
CA PRO A 144 -26.29 12.79 -7.99
C PRO A 144 -26.04 11.29 -8.18
N ALA A 145 -25.87 10.57 -7.08
CA ALA A 145 -25.80 9.12 -7.10
C ALA A 145 -27.17 8.53 -7.47
N ASP A 146 -27.18 7.54 -8.33
CA ASP A 146 -28.36 6.73 -8.62
C ASP A 146 -28.79 5.95 -7.38
N ARG A 147 -30.06 6.04 -7.00
CA ARG A 147 -30.56 5.45 -5.74
C ARG A 147 -30.53 3.92 -5.72
N ALA A 148 -30.62 3.27 -6.87
CA ALA A 148 -30.70 1.81 -6.95
C ALA A 148 -29.30 1.15 -6.96
N THR A 149 -28.32 1.83 -7.54
CA THR A 149 -27.00 1.24 -7.82
C THR A 149 -25.84 2.01 -7.19
N GLY A 150 -26.08 3.22 -6.69
CA GLY A 150 -25.03 4.09 -6.14
C GLY A 150 -24.13 4.73 -7.21
N VAL A 151 -24.40 4.53 -8.51
CA VAL A 151 -23.54 5.06 -9.55
C VAL A 151 -23.62 6.59 -9.61
N VAL A 152 -22.46 7.23 -9.59
CA VAL A 152 -22.28 8.65 -9.88
C VAL A 152 -21.69 8.77 -11.27
N ALA A 153 -22.47 9.34 -12.19
CA ALA A 153 -22.05 9.58 -13.57
C ALA A 153 -22.44 11.00 -13.97
N CYS A 154 -21.44 11.82 -14.26
CA CYS A 154 -21.64 13.19 -14.67
C CYS A 154 -22.02 13.28 -16.14
N ARG A 155 -22.85 14.27 -16.48
CA ARG A 155 -23.20 14.63 -17.86
C ARG A 155 -22.68 16.02 -18.20
N TRP A 156 -21.44 16.30 -17.79
CA TRP A 156 -20.83 17.59 -18.04
C TRP A 156 -20.53 17.79 -19.51
N ALA A 157 -20.79 18.98 -19.99
CA ALA A 157 -20.41 19.35 -21.33
C ALA A 157 -18.87 19.45 -21.45
N PRO A 158 -18.29 19.03 -22.58
CA PRO A 158 -16.86 19.22 -22.81
C PRO A 158 -16.53 20.71 -22.81
N THR A 159 -15.50 21.07 -22.03
CA THR A 159 -15.01 22.45 -21.90
C THR A 159 -13.75 22.65 -22.75
N LEU A 160 -12.99 21.57 -22.96
CA LEU A 160 -11.81 21.57 -23.79
C LEU A 160 -11.95 20.51 -24.89
N GLU A 161 -11.55 20.90 -26.09
CA GLU A 161 -11.38 19.99 -27.23
C GLU A 161 -9.94 20.16 -27.71
N LEU A 162 -9.12 19.13 -27.49
CA LEU A 162 -7.67 19.15 -27.72
C LEU A 162 -7.35 18.11 -28.80
N PRO A 163 -6.91 18.52 -30.00
CA PRO A 163 -6.51 17.56 -31.02
C PRO A 163 -5.27 16.80 -30.57
N VAL A 164 -5.29 15.48 -30.70
CA VAL A 164 -4.10 14.64 -30.54
C VAL A 164 -3.28 14.74 -31.80
N GLY A 165 -2.12 15.40 -31.71
CA GLY A 165 -1.26 15.66 -32.88
C GLY A 165 -0.73 14.37 -33.51
N GLU A 166 -0.47 14.40 -34.78
CA GLU A 166 0.16 13.28 -35.52
C GLU A 166 1.58 12.98 -35.02
N ASP A 167 2.24 13.99 -34.47
CA ASP A 167 3.57 13.92 -33.84
C ASP A 167 3.56 13.44 -32.40
N TRP A 168 2.37 13.21 -31.79
CA TRP A 168 2.30 12.69 -30.44
C TRP A 168 2.61 11.19 -30.39
N VAL A 169 3.55 10.85 -29.55
CA VAL A 169 3.99 9.46 -29.40
C VAL A 169 3.07 8.73 -28.42
N ARG A 170 2.76 7.47 -28.70
CA ARG A 170 1.99 6.64 -27.76
C ARG A 170 2.57 6.74 -26.35
N GLY A 171 1.70 6.70 -25.34
CA GLY A 171 2.13 6.84 -23.94
C GLY A 171 1.01 7.27 -23.01
N VAL A 172 1.42 7.58 -21.81
CA VAL A 172 0.59 8.07 -20.73
C VAL A 172 0.66 9.60 -20.69
N TYR A 173 -0.49 10.24 -20.56
CA TYR A 173 -0.62 11.70 -20.62
C TYR A 173 -1.45 12.23 -19.46
N VAL A 174 -1.21 13.48 -19.10
CA VAL A 174 -2.08 14.24 -18.20
C VAL A 174 -2.39 15.63 -18.74
N VAL A 175 -3.63 16.05 -18.64
CA VAL A 175 -3.99 17.46 -18.71
C VAL A 175 -3.88 18.04 -17.30
N LYS A 176 -3.00 19.01 -17.09
CA LYS A 176 -2.91 19.79 -15.87
C LYS A 176 -3.78 21.04 -16.02
N LEU A 177 -4.82 21.13 -15.21
CA LEU A 177 -5.72 22.26 -15.12
C LEU A 177 -5.20 23.22 -14.04
N VAL A 178 -5.10 24.51 -14.34
CA VAL A 178 -4.58 25.54 -13.43
C VAL A 178 -5.54 26.73 -13.41
N ARG A 179 -6.30 26.88 -12.33
CA ARG A 179 -7.20 28.04 -12.12
C ARG A 179 -6.37 29.32 -11.89
N GLU A 180 -6.90 30.48 -12.16
CA GLU A 180 -6.17 31.76 -12.06
C GLU A 180 -5.57 32.06 -10.68
N ASP A 181 -6.13 31.48 -9.60
CA ASP A 181 -5.60 31.55 -8.23
C ASP A 181 -4.64 30.39 -7.90
N ASN A 182 -4.16 29.70 -8.93
CA ASN A 182 -3.18 28.61 -8.87
C ASN A 182 -3.68 27.29 -8.25
N HIS A 183 -4.99 27.08 -8.04
CA HIS A 183 -5.48 25.74 -7.73
C HIS A 183 -5.35 24.84 -8.95
N GLN A 184 -4.87 23.62 -8.73
CA GLN A 184 -4.41 22.72 -9.80
C GLN A 184 -5.01 21.32 -9.65
N ARG A 185 -5.31 20.68 -10.81
CA ARG A 185 -5.85 19.32 -10.89
C ARG A 185 -5.37 18.64 -12.15
N TYR A 186 -5.32 17.30 -12.11
CA TYR A 186 -5.03 16.49 -13.30
C TYR A 186 -6.27 15.84 -13.91
N VAL A 187 -6.16 15.57 -15.22
CA VAL A 187 -7.04 14.66 -15.96
C VAL A 187 -6.14 13.71 -16.77
N PRO A 188 -6.07 12.43 -16.43
CA PRO A 188 -5.26 11.46 -17.14
C PRO A 188 -5.93 11.03 -18.45
N PHE A 189 -5.11 10.73 -19.47
CA PHE A 189 -5.54 10.09 -20.70
C PHE A 189 -4.36 9.35 -21.36
N PHE A 190 -4.66 8.56 -22.39
CA PHE A 190 -3.70 7.67 -23.04
C PHE A 190 -3.74 7.88 -24.55
N VAL A 191 -2.56 7.93 -25.18
CA VAL A 191 -2.44 7.89 -26.63
C VAL A 191 -1.86 6.53 -27.02
N ARG A 192 -2.49 5.84 -27.96
CA ARG A 192 -2.10 4.53 -28.44
C ARG A 192 -2.04 4.49 -29.96
N ASP A 193 -1.38 3.48 -30.48
CA ASP A 193 -1.38 3.21 -31.91
C ASP A 193 -2.72 2.59 -32.34
N ALA A 194 -3.11 2.85 -33.57
CA ALA A 194 -4.31 2.24 -34.15
C ALA A 194 -4.17 0.72 -34.28
N ASN A 195 -2.95 0.24 -34.56
CA ASN A 195 -2.57 -1.17 -34.60
C ASN A 195 -1.50 -1.44 -33.53
N PRO A 196 -1.88 -1.85 -32.32
CA PRO A 196 -0.93 -2.07 -31.24
C PRO A 196 -0.01 -3.28 -31.56
N ARG A 197 1.31 -3.03 -31.65
CA ARG A 197 2.32 -4.07 -31.94
C ARG A 197 3.56 -3.94 -31.06
N ALA A 198 3.46 -3.26 -29.93
CA ALA A 198 4.59 -3.10 -29.02
C ALA A 198 5.09 -4.46 -28.50
N GLU A 199 6.41 -4.61 -28.36
CA GLU A 199 6.98 -5.85 -27.82
C GLU A 199 6.69 -6.04 -26.32
N VAL A 200 6.44 -4.93 -25.61
CA VAL A 200 6.08 -4.91 -24.20
C VAL A 200 4.76 -4.17 -24.02
N GLY A 201 3.75 -4.85 -23.50
CA GLY A 201 2.46 -4.26 -23.16
C GLY A 201 2.38 -3.86 -21.70
N VAL A 202 1.68 -2.77 -21.38
CA VAL A 202 1.38 -2.35 -20.00
C VAL A 202 -0.12 -2.14 -19.86
N LEU A 203 -0.75 -2.96 -19.04
CA LEU A 203 -2.15 -2.80 -18.64
C LEU A 203 -2.24 -1.77 -17.52
N ILE A 204 -2.98 -0.70 -17.75
CA ILE A 204 -3.26 0.34 -16.77
C ILE A 204 -4.63 0.05 -16.13
N PRO A 205 -4.71 -0.10 -14.80
CA PRO A 205 -5.86 -0.63 -14.10
C PRO A 205 -6.98 0.42 -13.89
N THR A 206 -7.53 0.96 -14.96
CA THR A 206 -8.53 2.03 -14.95
C THR A 206 -9.84 1.62 -14.28
N ALA A 207 -10.24 0.36 -14.38
CA ALA A 207 -11.40 -0.19 -13.67
C ALA A 207 -11.19 -0.16 -12.14
N THR A 208 -9.98 -0.51 -11.68
CA THR A 208 -9.62 -0.42 -10.27
C THR A 208 -9.61 1.04 -9.79
N TRP A 209 -9.09 1.97 -10.61
CA TRP A 209 -9.16 3.41 -10.27
C TRP A 209 -10.60 3.88 -10.09
N ALA A 210 -11.51 3.47 -10.97
CA ALA A 210 -12.93 3.81 -10.88
C ALA A 210 -13.60 3.19 -9.64
N ALA A 211 -13.24 1.94 -9.30
CA ALA A 211 -13.75 1.20 -8.16
C ALA A 211 -13.45 1.90 -6.81
N TYR A 212 -12.26 2.46 -6.69
CA TYR A 212 -11.79 3.17 -5.48
C TYR A 212 -12.08 4.68 -5.50
N ASN A 213 -12.65 5.20 -6.57
CA ASN A 213 -12.94 6.62 -6.69
C ASN A 213 -14.13 7.02 -5.83
N THR A 214 -13.91 7.76 -4.74
CA THR A 214 -14.95 8.26 -3.83
C THR A 214 -15.53 9.62 -4.22
N TRP A 215 -15.14 10.15 -5.38
CA TRP A 215 -15.70 11.39 -5.86
C TRP A 215 -17.22 11.30 -6.05
N GLY A 216 -17.96 12.27 -5.53
CA GLY A 216 -19.44 12.26 -5.55
C GLY A 216 -20.06 11.42 -4.42
N GLY A 217 -19.27 10.94 -3.46
CA GLY A 217 -19.75 10.33 -2.21
C GLY A 217 -19.83 8.80 -2.22
N THR A 218 -19.80 8.13 -3.38
CA THR A 218 -19.93 6.66 -3.48
C THR A 218 -18.77 6.00 -4.24
N SER A 219 -18.44 4.75 -3.84
CA SER A 219 -17.49 3.88 -4.51
C SER A 219 -17.91 2.41 -4.38
N LEU A 220 -17.14 1.45 -4.93
CA LEU A 220 -17.41 0.03 -4.65
C LEU A 220 -17.05 -0.39 -3.22
N TYR A 221 -16.52 0.51 -2.39
CA TYR A 221 -16.11 0.27 -1.01
C TYR A 221 -16.79 1.17 0.03
N ASP A 222 -17.13 2.39 -0.34
CA ASP A 222 -17.58 3.40 0.60
C ASP A 222 -18.83 4.11 0.09
N ASP A 223 -19.83 4.30 0.96
CA ASP A 223 -21.03 5.10 0.73
C ASP A 223 -21.17 6.15 1.83
N ARG A 224 -20.70 7.36 1.54
CA ARG A 224 -20.81 8.50 2.47
C ARG A 224 -22.18 9.14 2.49
N ASP A 225 -22.99 8.94 1.42
CA ASP A 225 -24.25 9.66 1.20
C ASP A 225 -25.52 8.94 1.66
N ARG A 226 -25.43 7.82 2.37
CA ARG A 226 -26.56 6.99 2.82
C ARG A 226 -27.43 6.38 1.71
N VAL A 227 -27.17 6.68 0.43
CA VAL A 227 -28.02 6.24 -0.70
C VAL A 227 -28.19 4.72 -0.72
N MET A 228 -27.12 3.98 -0.41
CA MET A 228 -27.15 2.50 -0.45
C MET A 228 -27.58 1.85 0.86
N ARG A 229 -27.72 2.61 1.95
CA ARG A 229 -28.17 2.07 3.25
C ARG A 229 -29.61 1.55 3.19
N GLU A 230 -30.44 2.12 2.34
CA GLU A 230 -31.81 1.64 2.08
C GLU A 230 -31.82 0.22 1.48
N HIS A 231 -30.72 -0.19 0.83
CA HIS A 231 -30.51 -1.54 0.29
C HIS A 231 -29.71 -2.46 1.22
N GLY A 232 -29.43 -2.02 2.46
CA GLY A 232 -28.66 -2.82 3.44
C GLY A 232 -27.18 -2.94 3.14
N VAL A 233 -26.63 -2.09 2.27
CA VAL A 233 -25.21 -2.06 1.92
C VAL A 233 -24.62 -0.67 2.08
N SER A 234 -23.31 -0.60 2.36
CA SER A 234 -22.56 0.65 2.56
C SER A 234 -21.72 1.07 1.34
N ARG A 235 -22.03 0.54 0.15
CA ARG A 235 -21.25 0.79 -1.08
C ARG A 235 -22.11 0.82 -2.32
N ALA A 236 -21.60 1.46 -3.39
CA ALA A 236 -22.20 1.36 -4.70
C ALA A 236 -22.07 -0.06 -5.30
N PHE A 237 -23.01 -0.43 -6.16
CA PHE A 237 -22.94 -1.62 -7.03
C PHE A 237 -22.32 -1.32 -8.38
N ARG A 238 -22.33 -0.04 -8.79
CA ARG A 238 -21.79 0.45 -10.05
C ARG A 238 -20.99 1.71 -9.85
N VAL A 239 -19.92 1.86 -10.62
CA VAL A 239 -19.10 3.09 -10.66
C VAL A 239 -18.88 3.51 -12.11
N SER A 240 -18.60 4.78 -12.34
CA SER A 240 -18.45 5.35 -13.68
C SER A 240 -17.07 5.98 -13.88
N HIS A 241 -16.55 5.91 -15.11
CA HIS A 241 -15.43 6.72 -15.57
C HIS A 241 -15.85 8.17 -15.90
N ASP A 242 -17.16 8.46 -15.98
CA ASP A 242 -17.68 9.77 -16.31
C ASP A 242 -17.83 10.65 -15.06
N ARG A 243 -16.74 10.82 -14.34
CA ARG A 243 -16.63 11.70 -13.17
C ARG A 243 -15.15 12.00 -12.86
N PRO A 244 -14.84 13.13 -12.21
CA PRO A 244 -13.49 13.42 -11.76
C PRO A 244 -12.95 12.33 -10.82
N HIS A 245 -11.63 12.16 -10.77
CA HIS A 245 -11.00 11.33 -9.75
C HIS A 245 -10.74 12.13 -8.48
N TYR A 246 -11.00 11.53 -7.31
CA TYR A 246 -10.68 12.15 -6.01
C TYR A 246 -9.18 12.01 -5.70
N ARG A 247 -8.61 10.81 -5.85
CA ARG A 247 -7.21 10.49 -5.55
C ARG A 247 -6.22 11.07 -6.57
N GLY A 248 -4.93 11.08 -6.19
CA GLY A 248 -3.84 11.46 -7.08
C GLY A 248 -3.97 12.86 -7.68
N HIS A 249 -4.59 13.79 -6.95
CA HIS A 249 -4.87 15.13 -7.45
C HIS A 249 -5.66 15.14 -8.78
N GLY A 250 -6.55 14.16 -8.95
CA GLY A 250 -7.35 13.98 -10.16
C GLY A 250 -6.82 12.92 -11.14
N SER A 251 -5.63 12.37 -10.90
CA SER A 251 -5.03 11.36 -11.79
C SER A 251 -5.42 9.91 -11.44
N GLY A 252 -6.30 9.70 -10.46
CA GLY A 252 -6.57 8.35 -9.97
C GLY A 252 -5.37 7.76 -9.23
N HIS A 253 -4.98 6.54 -9.56
CA HIS A 253 -3.80 5.89 -9.02
C HIS A 253 -2.54 6.07 -9.88
N LEU A 254 -2.64 6.74 -11.03
CA LEU A 254 -1.54 6.90 -11.97
C LEU A 254 -0.25 7.39 -11.31
N LEU A 255 -0.32 8.49 -10.58
CA LEU A 255 0.88 9.12 -10.00
C LEU A 255 1.39 8.41 -8.74
N THR A 256 0.53 7.71 -8.04
CA THR A 256 0.90 6.99 -6.81
C THR A 256 1.49 5.61 -7.09
N ASP A 257 0.96 4.91 -8.08
CA ASP A 257 1.23 3.49 -8.28
C ASP A 257 1.86 3.23 -9.65
N ASP A 258 1.24 3.69 -10.75
CA ASP A 258 1.60 3.23 -12.09
C ASP A 258 2.76 3.99 -12.74
N LEU A 259 2.96 5.27 -12.37
CA LEU A 259 3.98 6.12 -12.98
C LEU A 259 5.40 5.57 -12.85
N SER A 260 5.70 4.89 -11.74
CA SER A 260 7.01 4.28 -11.51
C SER A 260 7.35 3.22 -12.56
N LEU A 261 6.36 2.41 -12.97
CA LEU A 261 6.54 1.43 -14.05
C LEU A 261 6.75 2.13 -15.40
N VAL A 262 5.95 3.16 -15.69
CA VAL A 262 6.06 3.94 -16.93
C VAL A 262 7.46 4.56 -17.06
N GLN A 263 7.92 5.25 -16.01
CA GLN A 263 9.23 5.90 -15.99
C GLN A 263 10.37 4.89 -16.14
N TRP A 264 10.27 3.75 -15.45
CA TRP A 264 11.28 2.71 -15.51
C TRP A 264 11.34 2.07 -16.90
N LEU A 265 10.21 1.65 -17.47
CA LEU A 265 10.18 1.02 -18.80
C LEU A 265 10.69 1.96 -19.89
N GLU A 266 10.25 3.21 -19.88
CA GLU A 266 10.67 4.20 -20.88
C GLU A 266 12.13 4.65 -20.74
N SER A 267 12.75 4.39 -19.58
CA SER A 267 14.19 4.59 -19.41
C SER A 267 15.05 3.47 -19.98
N GLN A 268 14.45 2.30 -20.33
CA GLN A 268 15.17 1.08 -20.70
C GLN A 268 15.30 0.84 -22.21
N ASP A 269 15.02 1.82 -23.05
CA ASP A 269 15.07 1.69 -24.52
C ASP A 269 14.18 0.55 -25.07
N LEU A 270 13.01 0.34 -24.50
CA LEU A 270 12.04 -0.70 -24.86
C LEU A 270 10.93 -0.16 -25.76
N ASP A 271 10.42 -1.04 -26.60
CA ASP A 271 9.20 -0.79 -27.39
C ASP A 271 7.97 -1.08 -26.51
N VAL A 272 7.42 -0.02 -25.86
CA VAL A 272 6.35 -0.13 -24.86
C VAL A 272 5.04 0.40 -25.41
N GLY A 273 3.96 -0.37 -25.24
CA GLY A 273 2.58 0.05 -25.53
C GLY A 273 1.75 0.07 -24.26
N TYR A 274 0.88 1.07 -24.14
CA TYR A 274 -0.02 1.23 -22.99
C TYR A 274 -1.46 1.02 -23.43
N PHE A 275 -2.25 0.32 -22.63
CA PHE A 275 -3.67 0.09 -22.85
C PHE A 275 -4.40 -0.04 -21.50
N THR A 276 -5.67 0.28 -21.52
CA THR A 276 -6.51 0.27 -20.31
C THR A 276 -7.32 -1.02 -20.20
N ASP A 277 -7.98 -1.22 -19.07
CA ASP A 277 -8.93 -2.33 -18.90
C ASP A 277 -10.03 -2.30 -19.96
N GLU A 278 -10.52 -1.11 -20.33
CA GLU A 278 -11.55 -0.96 -21.36
C GLU A 278 -11.03 -1.38 -22.75
N ASP A 279 -9.77 -1.07 -23.03
CA ASP A 279 -9.12 -1.48 -24.29
C ASP A 279 -8.97 -3.00 -24.34
N LEU A 280 -8.43 -3.61 -23.27
CA LEU A 280 -8.25 -5.06 -23.21
C LEU A 280 -9.58 -5.82 -23.17
N ASP A 281 -10.63 -5.27 -22.52
CA ASP A 281 -11.97 -5.85 -22.64
C ASP A 281 -12.51 -5.76 -24.09
N ALA A 282 -12.14 -4.72 -24.83
CA ALA A 282 -12.58 -4.54 -26.21
C ALA A 282 -11.92 -5.53 -27.16
N SER A 283 -10.61 -5.71 -27.09
CA SER A 283 -9.84 -6.51 -28.06
C SER A 283 -8.63 -7.20 -27.44
N TYR A 284 -8.35 -8.41 -27.94
CA TYR A 284 -7.10 -9.12 -27.68
C TYR A 284 -5.88 -8.51 -28.38
N ASP A 285 -6.07 -7.69 -29.41
CA ASP A 285 -5.01 -7.14 -30.24
C ASP A 285 -3.92 -6.40 -29.46
N PHE A 286 -4.27 -5.84 -28.30
CA PHE A 286 -3.33 -5.20 -27.38
C PHE A 286 -2.25 -6.13 -26.82
N LEU A 287 -2.55 -7.43 -26.74
CA LEU A 287 -1.62 -8.46 -26.31
C LEU A 287 -1.04 -9.27 -27.47
N ALA A 288 -1.69 -9.26 -28.62
CA ALA A 288 -1.34 -10.14 -29.73
C ALA A 288 0.10 -9.95 -30.25
N GLY A 289 0.60 -8.71 -30.26
CA GLY A 289 1.97 -8.37 -30.69
C GLY A 289 3.02 -8.44 -29.60
N ALA A 290 2.62 -8.48 -28.33
CA ALA A 290 3.54 -8.41 -27.20
C ALA A 290 4.27 -9.76 -26.95
N LYS A 291 5.54 -9.69 -26.57
CA LYS A 291 6.30 -10.84 -26.03
C LYS A 291 6.14 -10.95 -24.52
N ALA A 292 5.93 -9.81 -23.87
CA ALA A 292 5.68 -9.71 -22.45
C ALA A 292 4.65 -8.60 -22.17
N PHE A 293 3.87 -8.76 -21.12
CA PHE A 293 2.97 -7.70 -20.65
C PHE A 293 3.00 -7.59 -19.13
N PHE A 294 2.75 -6.37 -18.66
CA PHE A 294 2.72 -6.01 -17.26
C PHE A 294 1.30 -5.78 -16.78
N MET A 295 1.02 -6.28 -15.59
CA MET A 295 -0.03 -5.77 -14.72
C MET A 295 0.64 -4.78 -13.76
N SER A 296 0.23 -3.52 -13.84
CA SER A 296 0.80 -2.46 -13.03
C SER A 296 0.12 -2.40 -11.67
N GLY A 297 0.90 -2.36 -10.61
CA GLY A 297 0.42 -2.10 -9.25
C GLY A 297 -0.82 -2.91 -8.84
N HIS A 298 -1.90 -2.20 -8.51
CA HIS A 298 -3.15 -2.77 -8.02
C HIS A 298 -4.20 -2.87 -9.15
N ASP A 299 -4.44 -4.07 -9.64
CA ASP A 299 -5.33 -4.35 -10.77
C ASP A 299 -6.41 -5.39 -10.38
N GLU A 300 -7.32 -5.00 -9.50
CA GLU A 300 -8.24 -5.85 -8.75
C GLU A 300 -9.50 -6.26 -9.55
N TYR A 301 -9.97 -5.41 -10.50
CA TYR A 301 -11.29 -5.50 -11.11
C TYR A 301 -11.21 -5.83 -12.60
N TRP A 302 -11.41 -7.09 -12.94
CA TRP A 302 -11.34 -7.59 -14.32
C TRP A 302 -12.69 -8.09 -14.84
N SER A 303 -12.96 -7.85 -16.12
CA SER A 303 -14.07 -8.52 -16.79
C SER A 303 -13.70 -9.97 -17.15
N PRO A 304 -14.70 -10.84 -17.43
CA PRO A 304 -14.44 -12.18 -17.97
C PRO A 304 -13.60 -12.17 -19.24
N ARG A 305 -13.72 -11.13 -20.08
CA ARG A 305 -12.97 -10.99 -21.33
C ARG A 305 -11.51 -10.61 -21.08
N ILE A 306 -11.22 -9.66 -20.18
CA ILE A 306 -9.85 -9.32 -19.78
C ILE A 306 -9.14 -10.58 -19.29
N ARG A 307 -9.78 -11.35 -18.40
CA ARG A 307 -9.21 -12.58 -17.88
C ARG A 307 -8.98 -13.62 -18.99
N ALA A 308 -9.91 -13.78 -19.91
CA ALA A 308 -9.76 -14.69 -21.05
C ALA A 308 -8.61 -14.29 -21.98
N HIS A 309 -8.45 -12.98 -22.22
CA HIS A 309 -7.35 -12.47 -23.04
C HIS A 309 -5.99 -12.66 -22.37
N ALA A 310 -5.89 -12.46 -21.06
CA ALA A 310 -4.67 -12.72 -20.31
C ALA A 310 -4.30 -14.21 -20.29
N ASP A 311 -5.27 -15.10 -20.00
CA ASP A 311 -5.04 -16.54 -20.01
C ASP A 311 -4.61 -17.02 -21.42
N ARG A 312 -5.24 -16.50 -22.49
CA ARG A 312 -4.88 -16.79 -23.88
C ARG A 312 -3.45 -16.31 -24.20
N ALA A 313 -3.08 -15.09 -23.77
CA ALA A 313 -1.75 -14.55 -24.02
C ALA A 313 -0.66 -15.45 -23.40
N VAL A 314 -0.86 -15.89 -22.15
CA VAL A 314 0.06 -16.81 -21.47
C VAL A 314 0.12 -18.17 -22.21
N ALA A 315 -1.04 -18.71 -22.61
CA ALA A 315 -1.10 -19.98 -23.37
C ALA A 315 -0.37 -19.90 -24.72
N GLU A 316 -0.40 -18.73 -25.37
CA GLU A 316 0.32 -18.45 -26.62
C GLU A 316 1.81 -18.10 -26.40
N GLY A 317 2.32 -18.22 -25.18
CA GLY A 317 3.74 -18.05 -24.84
C GLY A 317 4.15 -16.62 -24.48
N ARG A 318 3.21 -15.70 -24.30
CA ARG A 318 3.52 -14.32 -23.86
C ARG A 318 3.73 -14.29 -22.36
N SER A 319 4.83 -13.71 -21.93
CA SER A 319 5.19 -13.63 -20.52
C SER A 319 4.37 -12.57 -19.79
N LEU A 320 4.00 -12.87 -18.54
CA LEU A 320 3.25 -11.98 -17.65
C LEU A 320 4.11 -11.57 -16.47
N LEU A 321 4.24 -10.26 -16.24
CA LEU A 321 4.88 -9.69 -15.06
C LEU A 321 3.82 -8.97 -14.21
N ASN A 322 3.38 -9.62 -13.15
CA ASN A 322 2.46 -9.09 -12.16
C ASN A 322 3.25 -8.38 -11.07
N LEU A 323 3.23 -7.03 -11.06
CA LEU A 323 4.04 -6.21 -10.15
C LEU A 323 3.25 -5.69 -8.94
N GLY A 324 2.13 -6.29 -8.65
CA GLY A 324 1.28 -5.92 -7.54
C GLY A 324 0.77 -7.12 -6.76
N ALA A 325 -0.28 -6.89 -5.99
CA ALA A 325 -1.04 -7.89 -5.27
C ALA A 325 -2.54 -7.62 -5.36
N ASN A 326 -3.35 -8.61 -4.98
CA ASN A 326 -4.81 -8.54 -5.07
C ASN A 326 -5.30 -8.28 -6.50
N ASN A 327 -4.58 -8.79 -7.47
CA ASN A 327 -4.85 -8.59 -8.89
C ASN A 327 -5.77 -9.69 -9.45
N ALA A 328 -6.60 -9.33 -10.45
CA ALA A 328 -7.60 -10.22 -11.07
C ALA A 328 -8.55 -10.86 -10.03
N TYR A 329 -8.98 -10.10 -9.00
CA TYR A 329 -9.71 -10.62 -7.84
C TYR A 329 -11.23 -10.61 -8.02
N TRP A 330 -11.81 -9.41 -8.34
CA TRP A 330 -13.24 -9.28 -8.58
C TRP A 330 -13.57 -9.39 -10.06
N GLN A 331 -14.50 -10.29 -10.38
CA GLN A 331 -15.12 -10.30 -11.70
C GLN A 331 -16.14 -9.17 -11.79
N VAL A 332 -16.04 -8.35 -12.83
CA VAL A 332 -16.92 -7.21 -13.10
C VAL A 332 -17.56 -7.30 -14.47
N GLN A 333 -18.61 -6.53 -14.70
CA GLN A 333 -19.17 -6.31 -16.03
C GLN A 333 -18.91 -4.87 -16.45
N MET A 334 -18.48 -4.69 -17.70
CA MET A 334 -18.28 -3.39 -18.30
C MET A 334 -19.48 -3.00 -19.13
N GLU A 335 -20.25 -2.01 -18.66
CA GLU A 335 -21.50 -1.57 -19.26
C GLU A 335 -21.32 -0.24 -20.02
N PRO A 336 -22.16 0.07 -21.01
CA PRO A 336 -22.18 1.38 -21.63
C PRO A 336 -22.70 2.44 -20.65
N SER A 337 -22.30 3.71 -20.88
CA SER A 337 -22.93 4.86 -20.25
C SER A 337 -24.36 5.05 -20.74
N GLN A 338 -25.12 5.92 -20.06
CA GLN A 338 -26.51 6.21 -20.44
C GLN A 338 -26.66 6.85 -21.84
N ASP A 339 -25.62 7.51 -22.32
CA ASP A 339 -25.53 8.07 -23.69
C ASP A 339 -24.94 7.08 -24.71
N GLY A 340 -24.79 5.79 -24.33
CA GLY A 340 -24.40 4.68 -25.21
C GLY A 340 -22.90 4.53 -25.46
N ARG A 341 -22.03 5.32 -24.81
CA ARG A 341 -20.57 5.12 -24.93
C ARG A 341 -20.18 3.81 -24.26
N PRO A 342 -19.45 2.91 -24.95
CA PRO A 342 -19.15 1.58 -24.44
C PRO A 342 -18.20 1.63 -23.24
N ARG A 343 -18.30 0.67 -22.34
CA ARG A 343 -17.37 0.41 -21.21
C ARG A 343 -17.14 1.59 -20.28
N ARG A 344 -18.17 2.40 -20.02
CA ARG A 344 -18.05 3.58 -19.13
C ARG A 344 -18.50 3.32 -17.71
N ILE A 345 -19.20 2.20 -17.48
CA ILE A 345 -19.72 1.79 -16.18
C ILE A 345 -19.10 0.45 -15.80
N ILE A 346 -18.58 0.35 -14.58
CA ILE A 346 -18.09 -0.89 -13.98
C ILE A 346 -19.16 -1.36 -12.98
N ALA A 347 -19.76 -2.51 -13.23
CA ALA A 347 -20.74 -3.13 -12.36
C ALA A 347 -20.10 -4.24 -11.53
N CYS A 348 -20.19 -4.14 -10.19
CA CYS A 348 -19.67 -5.12 -9.25
C CYS A 348 -20.54 -5.20 -8.00
N TYR A 349 -21.38 -6.19 -7.94
CA TYR A 349 -22.32 -6.42 -6.83
C TYR A 349 -21.68 -7.21 -5.67
N LYS A 350 -20.46 -7.75 -5.87
CA LYS A 350 -19.72 -8.54 -4.87
C LYS A 350 -20.55 -9.67 -4.25
N GLY A 351 -21.30 -10.39 -5.08
CA GLY A 351 -22.16 -11.50 -4.67
C GLY A 351 -23.50 -11.11 -4.04
N HIS A 352 -23.84 -9.84 -4.00
CA HIS A 352 -25.12 -9.37 -3.46
C HIS A 352 -26.32 -9.99 -4.20
N ALA A 353 -27.43 -10.18 -3.49
CA ALA A 353 -28.65 -10.79 -4.06
C ALA A 353 -29.24 -10.02 -5.25
N ASN A 354 -29.02 -8.71 -5.30
CA ASN A 354 -29.46 -7.84 -6.39
C ASN A 354 -28.57 -7.90 -7.64
N ASP A 355 -27.55 -8.77 -7.68
CA ASP A 355 -26.70 -8.94 -8.86
C ASP A 355 -27.55 -9.41 -10.05
N PRO A 356 -27.73 -8.60 -11.10
CA PRO A 356 -28.54 -8.98 -12.24
C PRO A 356 -27.87 -10.02 -13.14
N TYR A 357 -26.56 -10.24 -12.96
CA TYR A 357 -25.79 -11.21 -13.71
C TYR A 357 -25.89 -12.59 -13.06
N THR A 358 -25.98 -13.63 -13.86
CA THR A 358 -26.22 -15.00 -13.40
C THR A 358 -25.13 -15.96 -13.86
N GLY A 359 -25.06 -17.14 -13.24
CA GLY A 359 -24.08 -18.16 -13.61
C GLY A 359 -22.64 -17.61 -13.57
N ALA A 360 -21.82 -18.00 -14.53
CA ALA A 360 -20.43 -17.57 -14.65
C ALA A 360 -20.24 -16.06 -14.94
N GLN A 361 -21.32 -15.31 -15.17
CA GLN A 361 -21.27 -13.86 -15.38
C GLN A 361 -21.48 -13.04 -14.09
N ARG A 362 -21.78 -13.68 -12.96
CA ARG A 362 -21.95 -13.00 -11.66
C ARG A 362 -20.72 -12.19 -11.29
N THR A 363 -20.98 -11.04 -10.66
CA THR A 363 -19.91 -10.15 -10.19
C THR A 363 -19.45 -10.55 -8.78
N VAL A 364 -18.67 -11.61 -8.72
CA VAL A 364 -18.09 -12.24 -7.54
C VAL A 364 -16.58 -12.37 -7.70
N LYS A 365 -15.88 -12.91 -6.71
CA LYS A 365 -14.44 -13.20 -6.85
C LYS A 365 -14.23 -14.25 -7.95
N PHE A 366 -13.17 -14.13 -8.73
CA PHE A 366 -12.86 -15.13 -9.77
C PHE A 366 -12.70 -16.55 -9.22
N ARG A 367 -12.31 -16.69 -7.95
CA ARG A 367 -12.16 -17.96 -7.24
C ARG A 367 -13.49 -18.62 -6.82
N GLU A 368 -14.59 -17.88 -6.81
CA GLU A 368 -15.90 -18.42 -6.45
C GLU A 368 -16.28 -19.57 -7.39
N ARG A 369 -16.88 -20.64 -6.82
CA ARG A 369 -17.22 -21.86 -7.56
C ARG A 369 -18.04 -21.60 -8.83
N VAL A 370 -18.90 -20.60 -8.82
CA VAL A 370 -19.76 -20.24 -9.96
C VAL A 370 -18.95 -19.71 -11.16
N VAL A 371 -17.76 -19.13 -10.92
CA VAL A 371 -16.81 -18.66 -11.95
C VAL A 371 -15.70 -19.68 -12.16
N GLY A 372 -15.12 -20.20 -11.07
CA GLY A 372 -14.16 -21.30 -11.08
C GLY A 372 -12.82 -21.00 -11.74
N ARG A 373 -12.39 -19.71 -11.74
CA ARG A 373 -11.13 -19.27 -12.36
C ARG A 373 -10.24 -18.53 -11.33
N PRO A 374 -9.74 -19.21 -10.28
CA PRO A 374 -8.98 -18.53 -9.22
C PRO A 374 -7.73 -17.83 -9.76
N GLU A 375 -7.32 -16.79 -9.07
CA GLU A 375 -6.22 -15.91 -9.47
C GLU A 375 -4.91 -16.67 -9.56
N ASN A 376 -4.65 -17.59 -8.61
CA ASN A 376 -3.42 -18.37 -8.57
C ASN A 376 -3.24 -19.31 -9.76
N ALA A 377 -4.31 -19.69 -10.45
CA ALA A 377 -4.20 -20.47 -11.70
C ALA A 377 -3.47 -19.69 -12.80
N LEU A 378 -3.62 -18.35 -12.83
CA LEU A 378 -2.90 -17.45 -13.74
C LEU A 378 -1.60 -16.94 -13.13
N LEU A 379 -1.67 -16.38 -11.92
CA LEU A 379 -0.59 -15.60 -11.32
C LEU A 379 0.40 -16.44 -10.50
N GLY A 380 0.02 -17.68 -10.14
CA GLY A 380 0.78 -18.53 -9.22
C GLY A 380 0.55 -18.22 -7.75
N VAL A 381 0.03 -17.05 -7.45
CA VAL A 381 -0.29 -16.56 -6.10
C VAL A 381 -1.71 -16.03 -6.05
N GLN A 382 -2.26 -15.93 -4.85
CA GLN A 382 -3.63 -15.52 -4.62
C GLN A 382 -3.69 -14.57 -3.44
N PHE A 383 -4.49 -13.50 -3.57
CA PHE A 383 -4.78 -12.61 -2.46
C PHE A 383 -5.43 -13.36 -1.32
N SER A 384 -4.87 -13.25 -0.12
CA SER A 384 -5.35 -14.01 1.03
C SER A 384 -5.90 -13.14 2.15
N ALA A 385 -5.33 -11.96 2.39
CA ALA A 385 -5.78 -11.06 3.45
C ALA A 385 -5.24 -9.64 3.28
N ARG A 386 -5.89 -8.68 3.93
CA ARG A 386 -5.30 -7.37 4.23
C ARG A 386 -4.40 -7.52 5.44
N TRP A 387 -3.20 -6.99 5.34
CA TRP A 387 -2.20 -7.03 6.39
C TRP A 387 -2.04 -5.64 7.00
N HIS A 388 -1.43 -5.56 8.18
CA HIS A 388 -1.13 -4.25 8.76
C HIS A 388 -0.41 -3.37 7.74
N GLN A 389 -0.68 -2.07 7.75
CA GLN A 389 -0.25 -1.05 6.78
C GLN A 389 1.24 -1.04 6.42
N PHE A 390 2.04 -1.83 7.11
CA PHE A 390 3.46 -1.96 6.88
C PHE A 390 3.75 -3.42 6.58
N GLY A 391 3.89 -3.74 5.28
CA GLY A 391 4.40 -5.02 4.84
C GLY A 391 5.81 -5.21 5.39
N PHE A 392 6.10 -6.40 5.91
CA PHE A 392 7.46 -6.78 6.21
C PHE A 392 8.24 -6.92 4.90
N PRO A 393 9.55 -6.64 4.90
CA PRO A 393 10.34 -6.75 3.68
C PRO A 393 10.32 -8.18 3.14
N ALA A 394 10.33 -8.32 1.84
CA ALA A 394 10.49 -9.61 1.18
C ALA A 394 11.92 -10.10 1.39
N VAL A 395 12.08 -11.29 1.90
CA VAL A 395 13.34 -11.91 2.24
C VAL A 395 13.75 -12.91 1.18
N ILE A 396 14.93 -12.76 0.60
CA ILE A 396 15.43 -13.60 -0.48
C ILE A 396 15.66 -15.04 0.02
N THR A 397 15.02 -16.01 -0.64
CA THR A 397 15.12 -17.42 -0.32
C THR A 397 16.05 -18.20 -1.26
N HIS A 398 16.12 -17.80 -2.54
CA HIS A 398 16.89 -18.50 -3.59
C HIS A 398 17.85 -17.56 -4.32
N PRO A 399 18.94 -17.12 -3.69
CA PRO A 399 19.84 -16.10 -4.26
C PRO A 399 20.58 -16.55 -5.53
N GLY A 400 20.72 -17.87 -5.73
CA GLY A 400 21.35 -18.45 -6.93
C GLY A 400 20.42 -18.53 -8.15
N HIS A 401 19.15 -18.15 -8.02
CA HIS A 401 18.21 -18.19 -9.14
C HIS A 401 18.57 -17.13 -10.21
N TRP A 402 18.46 -17.49 -11.49
CA TRP A 402 18.82 -16.62 -12.61
C TRP A 402 18.10 -15.27 -12.60
N ALA A 403 16.83 -15.22 -12.12
CA ALA A 403 16.07 -13.98 -12.00
C ALA A 403 16.70 -12.96 -11.03
N LEU A 404 17.55 -13.42 -10.10
CA LEU A 404 18.27 -12.56 -9.15
C LEU A 404 19.70 -12.25 -9.61
N ALA A 405 20.14 -12.78 -10.75
CA ALA A 405 21.50 -12.58 -11.24
C ALA A 405 21.83 -11.09 -11.39
N GLY A 406 23.02 -10.69 -10.88
CA GLY A 406 23.49 -9.30 -10.95
C GLY A 406 22.72 -8.29 -10.05
N SER A 407 21.79 -8.74 -9.22
CA SER A 407 21.16 -7.89 -8.19
C SER A 407 22.06 -7.66 -6.96
N GLY A 408 23.03 -8.53 -6.74
CA GLY A 408 23.87 -8.53 -5.54
C GLY A 408 23.18 -9.10 -4.29
N LEU A 409 21.92 -9.56 -4.41
CA LEU A 409 21.16 -10.11 -3.31
C LEU A 409 21.66 -11.49 -2.89
N LYS A 410 21.73 -11.70 -1.57
CA LYS A 410 22.13 -12.96 -0.92
C LYS A 410 20.93 -13.57 -0.18
N ALA A 411 21.02 -14.82 0.23
CA ALA A 411 20.04 -15.42 1.11
C ALA A 411 19.94 -14.60 2.40
N GLY A 412 18.71 -14.22 2.76
CA GLY A 412 18.50 -13.41 3.93
C GLY A 412 18.44 -11.90 3.68
N ASP A 413 18.95 -11.43 2.56
CA ASP A 413 18.79 -10.03 2.19
C ASP A 413 17.30 -9.70 1.98
N THR A 414 16.97 -8.45 2.21
CA THR A 414 15.58 -7.97 2.13
C THR A 414 15.39 -6.99 0.98
N LEU A 415 14.20 -7.06 0.35
CA LEU A 415 13.66 -6.04 -0.51
C LEU A 415 12.58 -5.28 0.27
N TRP A 416 12.80 -4.00 0.44
CA TRP A 416 11.90 -3.14 1.20
C TRP A 416 10.62 -2.79 0.42
N MET A 417 9.50 -2.68 1.17
CA MET A 417 8.18 -2.33 0.67
C MET A 417 7.71 -3.10 -0.57
N ALA A 418 8.36 -4.23 -0.87
CA ALA A 418 7.91 -5.10 -1.94
C ALA A 418 6.47 -5.60 -1.74
N ASN A 419 5.91 -5.49 -0.52
CA ASN A 419 4.65 -6.11 -0.18
C ASN A 419 3.49 -5.16 0.14
N GLY A 420 3.69 -3.96 0.69
CA GLY A 420 2.58 -3.04 1.03
C GLY A 420 1.54 -3.63 1.98
N TYR A 421 0.32 -3.10 1.95
CA TYR A 421 -0.79 -3.52 2.82
C TYR A 421 -1.67 -4.65 2.23
N GLU A 422 -1.51 -4.98 0.96
CA GLU A 422 -2.13 -6.11 0.29
C GLU A 422 -1.07 -7.03 -0.28
N VAL A 423 -1.22 -8.32 -0.02
CA VAL A 423 -0.20 -9.32 -0.31
C VAL A 423 -0.82 -10.59 -0.82
N ASP A 424 -0.16 -11.20 -1.80
CA ASP A 424 -0.52 -12.48 -2.37
C ASP A 424 0.30 -13.61 -1.75
N GLN A 425 -0.33 -14.77 -1.60
CA GLN A 425 0.26 -15.97 -1.01
C GLN A 425 0.17 -17.16 -1.95
N LEU A 426 1.06 -18.13 -1.75
CA LEU A 426 0.87 -19.49 -2.24
C LEU A 426 -0.27 -20.16 -1.44
N VAL A 427 -1.21 -20.74 -2.13
CA VAL A 427 -2.34 -21.44 -1.51
C VAL A 427 -2.45 -22.87 -2.02
N GLY A 428 -2.69 -23.81 -1.10
CA GLY A 428 -2.83 -25.24 -1.39
C GLY A 428 -4.25 -25.65 -1.80
N ASN A 429 -4.90 -24.88 -2.69
CA ASN A 429 -6.29 -25.12 -3.11
C ASN A 429 -6.43 -26.01 -4.36
N GLY A 430 -5.36 -26.68 -4.79
CA GLY A 430 -5.34 -27.53 -5.98
C GLY A 430 -5.36 -26.78 -7.33
N SER A 431 -5.42 -25.44 -7.31
CA SER A 431 -5.42 -24.63 -8.54
C SER A 431 -4.08 -23.95 -8.80
N SER A 432 -3.12 -24.03 -7.87
CA SER A 432 -1.78 -23.53 -8.09
C SER A 432 -1.08 -24.36 -9.16
N PRO A 433 -0.53 -23.72 -10.21
CA PRO A 433 0.15 -24.44 -11.28
C PRO A 433 1.45 -25.08 -10.79
N GLU A 434 1.86 -26.14 -11.47
CA GLU A 434 3.15 -26.79 -11.22
C GLU A 434 4.34 -25.91 -11.61
N GLY A 435 5.51 -26.20 -11.05
CA GLY A 435 6.77 -25.54 -11.41
C GLY A 435 6.89 -24.11 -10.86
N LEU A 436 6.18 -23.76 -9.79
CA LEU A 436 6.36 -22.49 -9.09
C LEU A 436 7.67 -22.47 -8.31
N GLU A 437 8.47 -21.44 -8.53
CA GLU A 437 9.73 -21.19 -7.84
C GLU A 437 9.55 -19.96 -6.93
N VAL A 438 9.80 -20.11 -5.63
CA VAL A 438 9.71 -19.00 -4.65
C VAL A 438 11.06 -18.28 -4.60
N LEU A 439 11.08 -17.03 -4.99
CA LEU A 439 12.28 -16.18 -5.02
C LEU A 439 12.50 -15.46 -3.69
N ALA A 440 11.41 -15.01 -3.08
CA ALA A 440 11.41 -14.33 -1.79
C ALA A 440 10.13 -14.60 -1.02
N GLU A 441 10.21 -14.54 0.29
CA GLU A 441 9.08 -14.68 1.22
C GLU A 441 9.03 -13.47 2.14
N SER A 442 7.83 -13.00 2.43
CA SER A 442 7.61 -11.91 3.38
C SER A 442 6.79 -12.41 4.54
N PRO A 443 7.29 -12.40 5.77
CA PRO A 443 6.47 -12.70 6.92
C PRO A 443 5.39 -11.63 7.06
N LEU A 444 4.17 -12.04 7.38
CA LEU A 444 3.00 -11.18 7.45
C LEU A 444 2.21 -11.43 8.72
N LEU A 445 1.72 -10.36 9.32
CA LEU A 445 0.77 -10.41 10.42
C LEU A 445 -0.55 -9.82 9.93
N SER A 446 -1.62 -10.62 9.91
CA SER A 446 -2.92 -10.13 9.45
C SER A 446 -3.57 -9.20 10.47
N LEU A 447 -4.52 -8.39 10.00
CA LEU A 447 -5.39 -7.59 10.88
C LEU A 447 -6.27 -8.46 11.79
N GLN A 448 -6.39 -9.77 11.51
CA GLN A 448 -7.10 -10.74 12.31
C GLN A 448 -6.15 -11.66 13.11
N GLY A 449 -4.88 -11.28 13.26
CA GLY A 449 -3.89 -12.03 14.04
C GLY A 449 -3.43 -13.36 13.40
N ALA A 450 -3.86 -13.68 12.20
CA ALA A 450 -3.34 -14.82 11.47
C ALA A 450 -1.94 -14.49 10.95
N PHE A 451 -1.01 -15.41 11.13
CA PHE A 451 0.33 -15.31 10.58
C PHE A 451 0.40 -15.99 9.21
N GLY A 452 1.11 -15.39 8.28
CA GLY A 452 1.31 -15.94 6.94
C GLY A 452 2.59 -15.45 6.27
N PHE A 453 2.75 -15.80 5.00
CA PHE A 453 3.84 -15.32 4.16
C PHE A 453 3.30 -14.80 2.84
N GLY A 454 3.69 -13.59 2.44
CA GLY A 454 3.63 -13.17 1.07
C GLY A 454 4.74 -13.83 0.25
N HIS A 455 4.51 -14.04 -1.03
CA HIS A 455 5.46 -14.76 -1.86
C HIS A 455 5.73 -14.03 -3.17
N MET A 456 7.01 -13.82 -3.45
CA MET A 456 7.47 -13.49 -4.79
C MET A 456 7.77 -14.79 -5.53
N VAL A 457 7.07 -15.02 -6.63
CA VAL A 457 7.16 -16.29 -7.36
C VAL A 457 7.46 -16.08 -8.84
N LEU A 458 8.06 -17.12 -9.42
CA LEU A 458 8.28 -17.22 -10.84
C LEU A 458 7.92 -18.64 -11.30
N ARG A 459 7.33 -18.75 -12.48
CA ARG A 459 7.17 -20.04 -13.15
C ARG A 459 7.31 -19.91 -14.67
N LYS A 460 7.57 -21.02 -15.32
CA LYS A 460 7.56 -21.12 -16.77
C LYS A 460 6.39 -21.99 -17.22
N GLN A 461 5.61 -21.50 -18.19
CA GLN A 461 4.53 -22.26 -18.83
C GLN A 461 4.72 -22.20 -20.35
N GLY A 462 5.06 -23.33 -20.96
CA GLY A 462 5.43 -23.32 -22.38
C GLY A 462 6.57 -22.34 -22.66
N GLY A 463 6.31 -21.34 -23.52
CA GLY A 463 7.24 -20.26 -23.83
C GLY A 463 7.20 -19.07 -22.87
N ALA A 464 6.14 -18.95 -22.02
CA ALA A 464 5.90 -17.81 -21.16
C ALA A 464 6.62 -17.94 -19.82
N TYR A 465 7.10 -16.81 -19.29
CA TYR A 465 7.46 -16.62 -17.88
C TYR A 465 6.34 -15.87 -17.18
N ILE A 466 5.89 -16.36 -16.04
CA ILE A 466 4.91 -15.70 -15.20
C ILE A 466 5.59 -15.34 -13.89
N PHE A 467 5.80 -14.05 -13.68
CA PHE A 467 6.40 -13.48 -12.47
C PHE A 467 5.33 -12.76 -11.67
N SER A 468 5.23 -13.03 -10.38
CA SER A 468 4.38 -12.29 -9.45
C SER A 468 5.21 -11.78 -8.29
N ALA A 469 5.19 -10.47 -8.08
CA ALA A 469 5.93 -9.80 -7.02
C ALA A 469 5.32 -10.03 -5.64
N GLY A 470 4.02 -10.31 -5.58
CA GLY A 470 3.29 -10.67 -4.37
C GLY A 470 2.98 -9.51 -3.42
N GLY A 471 3.31 -8.27 -3.75
CA GLY A 471 3.06 -7.11 -2.92
C GLY A 471 2.60 -5.89 -3.71
N ILE A 472 1.59 -5.18 -3.20
CA ILE A 472 0.92 -4.07 -3.91
C ILE A 472 1.86 -2.89 -4.22
N ASP A 473 2.83 -2.62 -3.34
CA ASP A 473 3.76 -1.50 -3.48
C ASP A 473 5.02 -1.86 -4.30
N PHE A 474 5.17 -3.10 -4.76
CA PHE A 474 6.39 -3.53 -5.47
C PHE A 474 6.68 -2.67 -6.70
N VAL A 475 5.67 -2.28 -7.46
CA VAL A 475 5.82 -1.45 -8.67
C VAL A 475 6.55 -0.13 -8.37
N ARG A 476 6.35 0.43 -7.19
CA ARG A 476 7.00 1.67 -6.75
C ARG A 476 8.51 1.53 -6.55
N THR A 477 8.98 0.30 -6.30
CA THR A 477 10.43 0.03 -6.15
C THR A 477 11.21 0.23 -7.45
N LEU A 478 10.54 0.37 -8.59
CA LEU A 478 11.21 0.53 -9.88
C LEU A 478 11.78 1.94 -10.10
N ALA A 479 11.02 3.00 -9.76
CA ALA A 479 11.44 4.36 -10.06
C ALA A 479 10.88 5.44 -9.13
N SER A 480 10.14 5.12 -8.05
CA SER A 480 9.63 6.18 -7.18
C SER A 480 10.75 6.86 -6.38
N GLU A 481 10.60 8.16 -6.14
CA GLU A 481 11.62 8.96 -5.43
C GLU A 481 11.89 8.48 -4.00
N ASP A 482 10.87 7.87 -3.37
CA ASP A 482 10.88 7.43 -1.98
C ASP A 482 11.17 5.94 -1.80
N MET A 483 10.97 5.10 -2.85
CA MET A 483 10.98 3.64 -2.71
C MET A 483 11.87 2.91 -3.72
N ALA A 484 12.45 3.58 -4.70
CA ALA A 484 13.26 2.93 -5.73
C ALA A 484 14.36 2.05 -5.11
N ASP A 485 14.41 0.79 -5.58
CA ASP A 485 15.44 -0.18 -5.22
C ASP A 485 16.02 -0.80 -6.50
N PRO A 486 17.26 -0.48 -6.87
CA PRO A 486 17.87 -0.97 -8.09
C PRO A 486 17.99 -2.51 -8.14
N ARG A 487 17.94 -3.17 -6.98
CA ARG A 487 17.97 -4.64 -6.89
C ARG A 487 16.64 -5.24 -7.32
N ALA A 488 15.50 -4.63 -6.92
CA ALA A 488 14.17 -5.01 -7.38
C ALA A 488 14.01 -4.78 -8.88
N ALA A 489 14.43 -3.61 -9.37
CA ALA A 489 14.44 -3.29 -10.79
C ALA A 489 15.29 -4.28 -11.60
N ARG A 490 16.42 -4.77 -11.05
CA ARG A 490 17.25 -5.80 -11.69
C ARG A 490 16.52 -7.13 -11.82
N ILE A 491 15.74 -7.54 -10.82
CA ILE A 491 14.93 -8.77 -10.88
C ILE A 491 13.92 -8.67 -12.03
N VAL A 492 13.18 -7.58 -12.09
CA VAL A 492 12.20 -7.35 -13.16
C VAL A 492 12.87 -7.34 -14.53
N ALA A 493 14.02 -6.66 -14.65
CA ALA A 493 14.80 -6.64 -15.90
C ALA A 493 15.24 -8.05 -16.32
N ASN A 494 15.74 -8.86 -15.38
CA ASN A 494 16.16 -10.23 -15.70
C ASN A 494 15.01 -11.05 -16.28
N VAL A 495 13.82 -10.98 -15.69
CA VAL A 495 12.63 -11.70 -16.17
C VAL A 495 12.18 -11.14 -17.51
N LEU A 496 12.06 -9.82 -17.64
CA LEU A 496 11.62 -9.16 -18.85
C LEU A 496 12.55 -9.47 -20.05
N TYR A 497 13.85 -9.24 -19.90
CA TYR A 497 14.80 -9.45 -21.00
C TYR A 497 14.93 -10.94 -21.37
N LYS A 498 14.76 -11.85 -20.39
CA LYS A 498 14.63 -13.29 -20.66
C LYS A 498 13.40 -13.60 -21.51
N ALA A 499 12.26 -12.99 -21.20
CA ALA A 499 11.02 -13.11 -21.98
C ALA A 499 11.19 -12.54 -23.41
N LEU A 500 11.94 -11.45 -23.53
CA LEU A 500 12.25 -10.85 -24.84
C LEU A 500 13.29 -11.64 -25.66
N GLY A 501 13.94 -12.65 -25.05
CA GLY A 501 14.95 -13.47 -25.72
C GLY A 501 16.30 -12.77 -25.94
N ARG A 502 16.64 -11.79 -25.11
CA ARG A 502 17.88 -11.02 -25.19
C ARG A 502 18.52 -10.78 -23.81
N PRO A 503 19.85 -10.51 -23.73
CA PRO A 503 20.52 -10.21 -22.46
C PRO A 503 20.05 -8.90 -21.89
N VAL A 504 20.13 -8.75 -20.54
CA VAL A 504 19.92 -7.48 -19.86
C VAL A 504 21.07 -6.53 -20.24
N PRO A 505 20.80 -5.31 -20.68
CA PRO A 505 21.84 -4.35 -21.04
C PRO A 505 22.75 -3.98 -19.86
N ASP A 506 24.04 -3.79 -20.12
CA ASP A 506 24.97 -3.26 -19.12
C ASP A 506 24.63 -1.82 -18.72
N THR A 507 23.97 -1.10 -19.62
CA THR A 507 23.52 0.29 -19.46
C THR A 507 22.12 0.42 -18.82
N LEU A 508 21.66 -0.64 -18.13
CA LEU A 508 20.36 -0.62 -17.45
C LEU A 508 20.25 0.63 -16.56
N VAL A 509 19.28 1.50 -16.85
CA VAL A 509 19.04 2.69 -16.04
C VAL A 509 18.50 2.25 -14.67
N ARG A 510 19.16 2.72 -13.62
CA ARG A 510 18.85 2.42 -12.22
C ARG A 510 18.33 3.67 -11.56
N PHE A 511 17.18 3.55 -10.95
CA PHE A 511 16.67 4.57 -10.06
C PHE A 511 17.13 4.22 -8.65
N GLU A 512 17.67 5.18 -7.97
CA GLU A 512 18.01 5.06 -6.57
C GLU A 512 17.05 5.95 -5.77
N ARG A 513 16.59 5.43 -4.65
CA ARG A 513 15.86 6.22 -3.70
C ARG A 513 16.66 7.49 -3.42
N GLN A 514 16.05 8.64 -3.59
CA GLN A 514 16.64 9.89 -3.13
C GLN A 514 16.79 9.79 -1.61
N SER A 515 17.99 9.40 -1.16
CA SER A 515 18.36 9.68 0.20
C SER A 515 18.34 11.20 0.32
N VAL A 516 17.32 11.75 0.98
CA VAL A 516 17.40 13.12 1.44
C VAL A 516 18.48 13.12 2.51
N SER A 517 19.72 13.06 2.05
CA SER A 517 20.89 13.30 2.86
C SER A 517 20.94 14.80 3.17
N GLY A 518 20.17 15.19 4.18
CA GLY A 518 20.62 16.33 4.97
C GLY A 518 21.99 15.94 5.54
N PRO A 519 22.90 16.88 5.72
CA PRO A 519 24.21 16.58 6.29
C PRO A 519 24.03 15.95 7.66
N GLN A 520 24.11 14.63 7.73
CA GLN A 520 24.23 13.92 8.98
C GLN A 520 25.66 14.16 9.45
N GLY A 521 25.80 15.10 10.38
CA GLY A 521 27.00 15.11 11.21
C GLY A 521 27.12 13.75 11.91
N PRO A 522 28.32 13.32 12.29
CA PRO A 522 28.53 12.08 13.01
C PRO A 522 27.58 12.03 14.20
N SER A 523 26.78 10.97 14.31
CA SER A 523 25.92 10.74 15.48
C SER A 523 26.84 10.36 16.65
N ALA A 524 26.69 11.01 17.78
CA ALA A 524 27.39 10.62 19.02
C ALA A 524 26.83 9.31 19.59
N ALA A 525 25.69 8.83 19.08
CA ALA A 525 25.04 7.62 19.56
C ALA A 525 25.78 6.36 19.12
N GLU A 526 25.75 5.34 19.97
CA GLU A 526 26.29 4.00 19.71
C GLU A 526 25.17 2.98 19.78
N VAL A 527 25.07 2.10 18.79
CA VAL A 527 24.07 1.04 18.70
C VAL A 527 24.70 -0.31 18.95
N ARG A 528 24.09 -1.12 19.81
CA ARG A 528 24.55 -2.48 20.12
C ARG A 528 23.39 -3.45 20.21
N THR A 529 23.60 -4.67 19.75
CA THR A 529 22.65 -5.79 19.92
C THR A 529 22.64 -6.25 21.38
N VAL A 530 21.45 -6.35 21.97
CA VAL A 530 21.24 -6.81 23.35
C VAL A 530 20.76 -8.25 23.38
N ALA A 531 19.84 -8.62 22.46
CA ALA A 531 19.27 -9.96 22.40
C ALA A 531 18.80 -10.30 20.99
N GLY A 532 18.63 -11.59 20.74
CA GLY A 532 18.26 -12.16 19.48
C GLY A 532 19.44 -12.61 18.63
N VAL A 533 19.17 -13.32 17.55
CA VAL A 533 20.18 -13.82 16.62
C VAL A 533 19.92 -13.23 15.25
N PRO A 534 20.85 -12.44 14.69
CA PRO A 534 20.68 -11.85 13.38
C PRO A 534 20.39 -12.89 12.30
N GLY A 535 19.38 -12.63 11.46
CA GLY A 535 19.04 -13.52 10.34
C GLY A 535 18.33 -14.82 10.74
N GLN A 536 18.03 -15.03 12.02
CA GLN A 536 17.23 -16.17 12.46
C GLN A 536 15.75 -15.89 12.15
N ARG A 537 15.20 -16.65 11.21
CA ARG A 537 13.80 -16.49 10.76
C ARG A 537 12.86 -17.38 11.56
N VAL A 538 11.79 -16.80 12.02
CA VAL A 538 10.65 -17.56 12.51
C VAL A 538 9.80 -17.97 11.31
N ARG A 539 9.52 -19.27 11.19
CA ARG A 539 8.53 -19.78 10.24
C ARG A 539 7.17 -19.87 10.92
N ALA A 540 6.12 -19.48 10.20
CA ALA A 540 4.76 -19.64 10.70
C ALA A 540 4.47 -21.09 11.08
N GLY A 541 3.78 -21.29 12.21
CA GLY A 541 3.42 -22.62 12.70
C GLY A 541 4.58 -23.43 13.30
N VAL A 542 5.82 -22.93 13.26
CA VAL A 542 6.95 -23.52 13.98
C VAL A 542 7.11 -22.78 15.30
N PRO A 543 6.98 -23.43 16.45
CA PRO A 543 7.26 -22.79 17.73
C PRO A 543 8.67 -22.17 17.70
N VAL A 544 8.75 -20.89 18.00
CA VAL A 544 10.05 -20.22 18.18
C VAL A 544 10.75 -20.91 19.34
N ALA A 545 11.96 -21.43 19.10
CA ALA A 545 12.76 -22.02 20.16
C ALA A 545 12.82 -21.02 21.34
N GLY A 546 12.74 -21.49 22.58
CA GLY A 546 12.54 -20.64 23.77
C GLY A 546 13.50 -19.48 23.92
N SER A 547 14.66 -19.52 23.25
CA SER A 547 15.74 -18.54 23.24
C SER A 547 15.76 -17.57 22.05
N SER A 548 14.79 -17.63 21.13
CA SER A 548 14.75 -16.73 19.95
C SER A 548 13.59 -15.73 20.00
N LEU A 549 13.80 -14.58 19.35
CA LEU A 549 12.78 -13.57 19.09
C LEU A 549 12.22 -13.77 17.67
N GLY A 550 10.90 -13.65 17.52
CA GLY A 550 10.27 -13.70 16.21
C GLY A 550 10.33 -12.35 15.50
N ALA A 551 9.41 -11.47 15.82
CA ALA A 551 9.46 -10.06 15.43
C ALA A 551 9.06 -9.23 16.67
N PRO A 552 10.02 -8.72 17.43
CA PRO A 552 9.76 -7.89 18.58
C PRO A 552 9.05 -6.61 18.13
N THR A 553 7.85 -6.37 18.63
CA THR A 553 7.04 -5.20 18.32
C THR A 553 7.19 -4.09 19.34
N ALA A 554 7.38 -4.45 20.61
CA ALA A 554 7.62 -3.51 21.70
C ALA A 554 8.52 -4.08 22.77
N VAL A 555 9.12 -3.20 23.56
CA VAL A 555 10.01 -3.53 24.67
C VAL A 555 9.71 -2.63 25.86
N ALA A 556 9.74 -3.21 27.08
CA ALA A 556 9.66 -2.47 28.33
C ALA A 556 10.71 -2.99 29.30
N LEU A 557 11.12 -2.16 30.26
CA LEU A 557 12.13 -2.49 31.25
C LEU A 557 11.46 -2.85 32.58
N LEU A 558 11.90 -3.93 33.20
CA LEU A 558 11.49 -4.34 34.54
C LEU A 558 12.41 -3.73 35.62
N PRO A 559 11.92 -3.64 36.89
CA PRO A 559 12.71 -3.11 38.00
C PRO A 559 14.02 -3.85 38.26
N ASP A 560 14.11 -5.13 37.91
CA ASP A 560 15.31 -5.94 38.05
C ASP A 560 16.34 -5.77 36.90
N GLY A 561 16.08 -4.88 35.96
CA GLY A 561 16.91 -4.62 34.81
C GLY A 561 16.71 -5.59 33.64
N SER A 562 15.81 -6.57 33.75
CA SER A 562 15.41 -7.40 32.61
C SER A 562 14.50 -6.61 31.67
N LEU A 563 14.53 -6.96 30.39
CA LEU A 563 13.56 -6.45 29.43
C LEU A 563 12.43 -7.46 29.21
N VAL A 564 11.21 -6.96 29.05
CA VAL A 564 10.08 -7.72 28.51
C VAL A 564 9.79 -7.25 27.09
N VAL A 565 9.55 -8.19 26.22
CA VAL A 565 9.43 -7.97 24.79
C VAL A 565 8.10 -8.56 24.30
N ALA A 566 7.27 -7.76 23.67
CA ALA A 566 6.14 -8.25 22.89
C ALA A 566 6.70 -8.86 21.60
N ASP A 567 6.53 -10.16 21.42
CA ASP A 567 6.97 -10.88 20.24
C ASP A 567 5.77 -11.11 19.30
N GLY A 568 5.56 -10.18 18.39
CA GLY A 568 4.37 -10.17 17.53
C GLY A 568 4.25 -11.44 16.68
N LEU A 569 5.33 -11.94 16.12
CA LEU A 569 5.32 -13.19 15.32
C LEU A 569 5.30 -14.43 16.21
N GLY A 570 5.90 -14.35 17.39
CA GLY A 570 5.88 -15.43 18.34
C GLY A 570 4.54 -15.57 19.07
N ASN A 571 3.62 -14.60 18.92
CA ASN A 571 2.38 -14.50 19.68
C ASN A 571 2.61 -14.71 21.20
N ALA A 572 3.67 -14.06 21.70
CA ALA A 572 4.23 -14.33 23.00
C ALA A 572 4.80 -13.06 23.65
N VAL A 573 5.03 -13.15 24.97
CA VAL A 573 5.89 -12.22 25.68
C VAL A 573 7.17 -12.96 26.05
N LYS A 574 8.30 -12.34 25.72
CA LYS A 574 9.63 -12.82 26.06
C LYS A 574 10.26 -11.95 27.13
N ARG A 575 11.03 -12.54 28.04
CA ARG A 575 11.88 -11.83 28.98
C ARG A 575 13.34 -11.98 28.55
N VAL A 576 14.05 -10.89 28.49
CA VAL A 576 15.48 -10.83 28.21
C VAL A 576 16.19 -10.43 29.50
N THR A 577 17.02 -11.31 30.03
CA THR A 577 17.80 -11.01 31.22
C THR A 577 18.92 -10.01 30.92
N PRO A 578 19.52 -9.33 31.92
CA PRO A 578 20.67 -8.47 31.69
C PRO A 578 21.88 -9.20 31.06
N ALA A 579 21.94 -10.53 31.18
CA ALA A 579 22.97 -11.38 30.54
C ALA A 579 22.61 -11.71 29.05
N GLY A 580 21.48 -11.25 28.53
CA GLY A 580 21.01 -11.51 27.16
C GLY A 580 20.25 -12.82 26.96
N GLU A 581 19.96 -13.57 28.01
CA GLU A 581 19.17 -14.80 27.91
C GLU A 581 17.70 -14.47 27.62
N VAL A 582 17.12 -15.18 26.65
CA VAL A 582 15.73 -14.99 26.21
C VAL A 582 14.87 -16.17 26.71
N LYS A 583 13.78 -15.87 27.41
CA LYS A 583 12.80 -16.87 27.89
C LYS A 583 11.37 -16.42 27.56
N THR A 584 10.50 -17.36 27.18
CA THR A 584 9.08 -17.09 27.03
C THR A 584 8.43 -17.00 28.40
N VAL A 585 7.69 -15.91 28.67
CA VAL A 585 6.94 -15.71 29.92
C VAL A 585 5.42 -15.81 29.73
N ALA A 586 4.92 -15.55 28.54
CA ALA A 586 3.52 -15.76 28.16
C ALA A 586 3.41 -16.16 26.68
N SER A 587 2.40 -16.96 26.36
CA SER A 587 2.09 -17.40 24.99
C SER A 587 0.57 -17.42 24.78
N GLY A 588 0.13 -17.66 23.54
CA GLY A 588 -1.28 -17.67 23.19
C GLY A 588 -1.91 -16.28 23.09
N LEU A 589 -1.10 -15.27 22.82
CA LEU A 589 -1.53 -13.95 22.42
C LEU A 589 -1.87 -13.93 20.93
N ASN A 590 -2.43 -12.82 20.45
CA ASN A 590 -2.73 -12.63 19.05
C ASN A 590 -2.27 -11.24 18.59
N GLY A 591 -1.13 -11.20 17.90
CA GLY A 591 -0.53 -9.95 17.43
C GLY A 591 -0.22 -8.95 18.55
N PRO A 592 0.54 -9.30 19.60
CA PRO A 592 0.87 -8.35 20.64
C PRO A 592 1.71 -7.20 20.06
N MET A 593 1.23 -5.95 20.20
CA MET A 593 1.86 -4.78 19.60
C MET A 593 2.51 -3.83 20.60
N GLY A 594 1.95 -3.70 21.78
CA GLY A 594 2.44 -2.82 22.83
C GLY A 594 2.75 -3.56 24.12
N ILE A 595 3.72 -3.06 24.88
CA ILE A 595 4.07 -3.58 26.20
C ILE A 595 4.52 -2.43 27.12
N ALA A 596 4.11 -2.46 28.37
CA ALA A 596 4.54 -1.53 29.40
C ALA A 596 4.70 -2.29 30.74
N ALA A 597 5.50 -1.77 31.64
CA ALA A 597 5.67 -2.33 32.97
C ALA A 597 5.53 -1.23 34.02
N ASP A 598 4.98 -1.57 35.20
CA ASP A 598 4.95 -0.68 36.35
C ASP A 598 6.11 -0.95 37.33
N ALA A 599 6.26 -0.11 38.35
CA ALA A 599 7.31 -0.23 39.34
C ALA A 599 7.15 -1.47 40.23
N ALA A 600 5.93 -2.04 40.30
CA ALA A 600 5.68 -3.29 41.02
C ALA A 600 6.11 -4.54 40.22
N GLY A 601 6.47 -4.37 38.94
CA GLY A 601 6.87 -5.44 38.06
C GLY A 601 5.71 -6.13 37.31
N ASN A 602 4.50 -5.58 37.35
CA ASN A 602 3.44 -6.05 36.47
C ASN A 602 3.73 -5.62 35.03
N VAL A 603 3.46 -6.50 34.10
CA VAL A 603 3.60 -6.28 32.66
C VAL A 603 2.24 -6.19 32.01
N TYR A 604 1.97 -5.10 31.35
CA TYR A 604 0.76 -4.87 30.56
C TYR A 604 1.06 -5.06 29.08
N VAL A 605 0.23 -5.83 28.39
CA VAL A 605 0.42 -6.18 26.98
C VAL A 605 -0.84 -5.86 26.19
N ALA A 606 -0.73 -5.09 25.15
CA ALA A 606 -1.78 -4.92 24.17
C ALA A 606 -1.83 -6.19 23.29
N ASP A 607 -2.77 -7.07 23.60
CA ASP A 607 -3.10 -8.27 22.82
C ASP A 607 -4.09 -7.85 21.73
N THR A 608 -3.53 -7.21 20.71
CA THR A 608 -4.18 -6.28 19.79
C THR A 608 -5.38 -6.88 19.08
N ASP A 609 -5.22 -8.06 18.52
CA ASP A 609 -6.27 -8.72 17.72
C ASP A 609 -7.22 -9.58 18.58
N HIS A 610 -6.96 -9.71 19.89
CA HIS A 610 -7.96 -10.13 20.88
C HIS A 610 -8.74 -8.95 21.48
N TYR A 611 -8.41 -7.70 21.10
CA TYR A 611 -9.06 -6.48 21.61
C TYR A 611 -8.99 -6.32 23.12
N VAL A 612 -7.91 -6.82 23.74
CA VAL A 612 -7.73 -6.80 25.20
C VAL A 612 -6.36 -6.25 25.59
N ILE A 613 -6.30 -5.77 26.83
CA ILE A 613 -5.05 -5.58 27.55
C ILE A 613 -4.89 -6.77 28.51
N ARG A 614 -3.76 -7.47 28.43
CA ARG A 614 -3.38 -8.51 29.40
C ARG A 614 -2.45 -7.94 30.46
N ARG A 615 -2.53 -8.51 31.67
CA ARG A 615 -1.57 -8.30 32.74
C ARG A 615 -0.83 -9.61 32.98
N ILE A 616 0.46 -9.53 33.19
CA ILE A 616 1.33 -10.59 33.65
C ILE A 616 1.90 -10.07 34.96
N ASP A 617 1.57 -10.74 36.09
CA ASP A 617 2.10 -10.36 37.40
C ASP A 617 3.58 -10.81 37.57
N PRO A 618 4.27 -10.36 38.65
CA PRO A 618 5.66 -10.76 38.89
C PRO A 618 5.86 -12.27 39.04
N GLU A 619 4.84 -13.00 39.45
CA GLU A 619 4.83 -14.46 39.59
C GLU A 619 4.62 -15.18 38.25
N GLY A 620 4.30 -14.43 37.17
CA GLY A 620 4.10 -14.93 35.81
C GLY A 620 2.67 -15.36 35.48
N LYS A 621 1.70 -15.04 36.35
CA LYS A 621 0.29 -15.32 36.04
C LYS A 621 -0.23 -14.33 35.00
N VAL A 622 -0.84 -14.87 33.96
CA VAL A 622 -1.43 -14.11 32.85
C VAL A 622 -2.93 -14.01 33.00
N GLU A 623 -3.48 -12.82 32.91
CA GLU A 623 -4.92 -12.60 32.89
C GLU A 623 -5.35 -11.56 31.85
N VAL A 624 -6.61 -11.62 31.42
CA VAL A 624 -7.23 -10.49 30.70
C VAL A 624 -7.47 -9.39 31.71
N PHE A 625 -6.80 -8.28 31.62
CA PHE A 625 -6.91 -7.13 32.51
C PHE A 625 -8.08 -6.23 32.12
N ALA A 626 -8.18 -5.83 30.84
CA ALA A 626 -9.25 -4.98 30.34
C ALA A 626 -9.65 -5.37 28.91
N GLY A 627 -10.92 -5.11 28.54
CA GLY A 627 -11.43 -5.36 27.20
C GLY A 627 -12.02 -6.76 27.01
N GLY A 628 -12.34 -7.12 25.76
CA GLY A 628 -12.87 -8.45 25.38
C GLY A 628 -13.73 -8.45 24.12
N THR A 629 -14.27 -7.30 23.74
CA THR A 629 -15.05 -7.13 22.51
C THR A 629 -14.53 -5.92 21.73
N PRO A 630 -14.53 -5.95 20.39
CA PRO A 630 -14.15 -4.77 19.62
C PRO A 630 -15.18 -3.66 19.77
N GLY A 631 -14.73 -2.43 20.02
CA GLY A 631 -15.61 -1.27 20.14
C GLY A 631 -15.01 -0.15 20.97
N LEU A 632 -15.79 0.91 21.17
CA LEU A 632 -15.45 2.05 22.03
C LEU A 632 -16.45 2.12 23.17
N MET A 633 -16.06 1.60 24.34
CA MET A 633 -16.88 1.64 25.54
C MET A 633 -16.02 1.90 26.78
N ASP A 634 -16.36 2.94 27.52
CA ASP A 634 -15.80 3.26 28.83
C ASP A 634 -16.49 2.48 29.94
N GLY A 635 -15.88 2.39 31.12
CA GLY A 635 -16.42 1.72 32.31
C GLY A 635 -15.42 0.81 33.00
N PRO A 636 -15.88 -0.12 33.88
CA PRO A 636 -15.01 -1.09 34.55
C PRO A 636 -14.16 -1.87 33.50
N ALA A 637 -12.91 -2.15 33.84
CA ALA A 637 -11.94 -2.76 32.92
C ALA A 637 -12.47 -3.99 32.19
N LYS A 638 -13.19 -4.88 32.87
CA LYS A 638 -13.75 -6.11 32.29
C LYS A 638 -14.96 -5.88 31.35
N GLN A 639 -15.53 -4.68 31.36
CA GLN A 639 -16.68 -4.30 30.53
C GLN A 639 -16.31 -3.30 29.43
N ALA A 640 -15.15 -2.68 29.57
CA ALA A 640 -14.63 -1.76 28.55
C ALA A 640 -14.41 -2.47 27.21
N ALA A 641 -14.47 -1.70 26.12
CA ALA A 641 -14.17 -2.20 24.78
C ALA A 641 -13.08 -1.36 24.13
N PHE A 642 -12.21 -2.03 23.39
CA PHE A 642 -11.13 -1.45 22.58
C PHE A 642 -11.26 -1.91 21.13
N ASN A 643 -10.60 -1.18 20.22
CA ASN A 643 -10.53 -1.58 18.82
C ASN A 643 -9.09 -1.48 18.31
N GLN A 644 -8.38 -2.59 18.34
CA GLN A 644 -6.94 -2.70 18.09
C GLN A 644 -6.11 -1.80 19.02
N PRO A 645 -6.09 -2.07 20.34
CA PRO A 645 -5.16 -1.39 21.24
C PRO A 645 -3.72 -1.70 20.84
N THR A 646 -2.86 -0.67 20.81
CA THR A 646 -1.45 -0.78 20.34
C THR A 646 -0.49 -0.27 21.41
N GLY A 647 0.04 0.94 21.27
CA GLY A 647 1.02 1.51 22.18
C GLY A 647 0.51 1.65 23.61
N LEU A 648 1.34 1.30 24.58
CA LEU A 648 1.06 1.37 26.01
C LEU A 648 2.09 2.23 26.72
N ALA A 649 1.66 2.99 27.74
CA ALA A 649 2.56 3.69 28.67
C ALA A 649 1.95 3.72 30.06
N VAL A 650 2.73 3.37 31.08
CA VAL A 650 2.36 3.61 32.50
C VAL A 650 2.74 5.05 32.84
N THR A 651 1.89 5.75 33.59
CA THR A 651 2.19 7.10 34.08
C THR A 651 3.34 7.07 35.10
N PRO A 652 4.13 8.16 35.22
CA PRO A 652 5.32 8.18 36.10
C PRO A 652 5.02 7.94 37.59
N ASP A 653 3.77 8.11 38.01
CA ASP A 653 3.28 7.89 39.34
C ASP A 653 2.63 6.49 39.54
N ASP A 654 2.72 5.63 38.51
CA ASP A 654 2.12 4.29 38.47
C ASP A 654 0.58 4.25 38.72
N THR A 655 -0.11 5.38 38.57
CA THR A 655 -1.57 5.42 38.83
C THR A 655 -2.43 5.07 37.63
N ALA A 656 -1.89 5.11 36.43
CA ALA A 656 -2.65 4.83 35.20
C ALA A 656 -1.83 4.16 34.09
N LEU A 657 -2.54 3.34 33.32
CA LEU A 657 -2.07 2.82 32.04
C LEU A 657 -2.76 3.58 30.90
N LEU A 658 -1.96 4.17 30.02
CA LEU A 658 -2.41 4.82 28.79
C LEU A 658 -2.37 3.83 27.65
N VAL A 659 -3.40 3.84 26.80
CA VAL A 659 -3.58 2.90 25.70
C VAL A 659 -3.88 3.69 24.43
N ALA A 660 -3.07 3.53 23.39
CA ALA A 660 -3.42 3.99 22.05
C ALA A 660 -4.45 3.03 21.45
N ASP A 661 -5.70 3.45 21.39
CA ASP A 661 -6.83 2.67 20.87
C ASP A 661 -7.00 3.00 19.36
N MET A 662 -6.17 2.32 18.54
CA MET A 662 -5.78 2.76 17.20
C MET A 662 -6.97 2.95 16.26
N ASN A 663 -7.87 1.96 16.17
CA ASN A 663 -9.00 2.05 15.25
C ASN A 663 -10.16 2.90 15.80
N ASN A 664 -10.18 3.13 17.12
CA ASN A 664 -11.11 4.09 17.72
C ASN A 664 -10.60 5.54 17.62
N GLY A 665 -9.35 5.76 17.23
CA GLY A 665 -8.80 7.11 17.06
C GLY A 665 -8.66 7.91 18.36
N VAL A 666 -8.46 7.27 19.50
CA VAL A 666 -8.43 7.89 20.82
C VAL A 666 -7.33 7.33 21.70
N ILE A 667 -6.99 8.05 22.77
CA ILE A 667 -6.17 7.53 23.87
C ILE A 667 -7.11 7.17 25.02
N ARG A 668 -6.97 5.95 25.54
CA ARG A 668 -7.73 5.48 26.69
C ARG A 668 -6.83 5.49 27.94
N ARG A 669 -7.43 5.78 29.08
CA ARG A 669 -6.79 5.72 30.40
C ARG A 669 -7.45 4.63 31.23
N ILE A 670 -6.66 3.69 31.69
CA ILE A 670 -7.08 2.68 32.67
C ILE A 670 -6.52 3.09 34.04
N ASP A 671 -7.37 3.28 35.04
CA ASP A 671 -6.95 3.59 36.40
C ASP A 671 -6.41 2.32 37.08
N LEU A 672 -5.15 2.35 37.51
CA LEU A 672 -4.50 1.19 38.11
C LEU A 672 -4.75 1.07 39.61
N VAL A 673 -5.27 2.13 40.24
CA VAL A 673 -5.47 2.22 41.69
C VAL A 673 -6.93 2.00 42.07
N ALA A 674 -7.86 2.56 41.32
CA ALA A 674 -9.29 2.47 41.63
C ALA A 674 -9.83 1.04 41.49
N GLU A 675 -10.78 0.68 42.35
CA GLU A 675 -11.47 -0.61 42.28
C GLU A 675 -12.14 -0.79 40.90
N GLY A 676 -12.00 -1.98 40.32
CA GLY A 676 -12.54 -2.31 39.01
C GLY A 676 -11.75 -1.70 37.84
N HIS A 677 -10.68 -0.96 38.12
CA HIS A 677 -9.78 -0.38 37.12
C HIS A 677 -10.52 0.33 35.99
N PRO A 678 -11.30 1.39 36.27
CA PRO A 678 -12.15 2.00 35.25
C PRO A 678 -11.34 2.51 34.07
N VAL A 679 -11.87 2.26 32.87
CA VAL A 679 -11.35 2.76 31.60
C VAL A 679 -12.12 4.01 31.19
N THR A 680 -11.41 5.05 30.84
CA THR A 680 -11.98 6.32 30.38
C THR A 680 -11.30 6.76 29.08
N THR A 681 -12.08 7.35 28.18
CA THR A 681 -11.55 7.99 26.99
C THR A 681 -11.03 9.39 27.35
N LEU A 682 -9.77 9.67 27.05
CA LEU A 682 -9.21 11.00 27.28
C LEU A 682 -9.82 11.97 26.26
N GLN A 683 -10.26 13.13 26.75
CA GLN A 683 -10.79 14.19 25.91
C GLN A 683 -9.68 14.80 25.05
N GLY A 684 -9.99 15.05 23.78
CA GLY A 684 -9.10 15.64 22.79
C GLY A 684 -9.74 15.54 21.41
N ASP A 685 -9.02 16.06 20.40
CA ASP A 685 -9.43 15.83 19.01
C ASP A 685 -9.26 14.34 18.64
N TRP A 686 -10.08 13.86 17.71
CA TRP A 686 -9.93 12.55 17.14
C TRP A 686 -8.58 12.42 16.43
N LEU A 687 -7.84 11.37 16.76
CA LEU A 687 -6.53 11.06 16.19
C LEU A 687 -6.69 10.08 15.01
N TYR A 688 -5.89 10.27 13.98
CA TYR A 688 -5.93 9.34 12.85
C TYR A 688 -4.91 8.21 13.06
N ARG A 689 -5.41 7.06 13.58
CA ARG A 689 -4.64 5.85 13.90
C ARG A 689 -3.50 6.12 14.90
N PRO A 690 -3.79 6.54 16.13
CA PRO A 690 -2.77 6.64 17.17
C PRO A 690 -2.16 5.26 17.40
N SER A 691 -0.84 5.15 17.37
CA SER A 691 -0.17 3.86 17.46
C SER A 691 0.82 3.76 18.62
N GLY A 692 1.42 4.85 19.03
CA GLY A 692 2.34 4.92 20.17
C GLY A 692 1.97 6.06 21.09
N VAL A 693 2.18 5.90 22.38
CA VAL A 693 1.95 6.92 23.40
C VAL A 693 3.12 6.94 24.40
N ALA A 694 3.54 8.14 24.77
CA ALA A 694 4.49 8.40 25.83
C ALA A 694 4.01 9.56 26.68
N VAL A 695 4.45 9.60 27.95
CA VAL A 695 4.03 10.63 28.90
C VAL A 695 5.26 11.39 29.39
N SER A 696 5.14 12.70 29.55
CA SER A 696 6.19 13.54 30.14
C SER A 696 6.48 13.16 31.60
N ALA A 697 7.68 13.46 32.08
CA ALA A 697 8.12 13.13 33.44
C ALA A 697 7.22 13.75 34.55
N ASP A 698 6.54 14.87 34.26
CA ASP A 698 5.59 15.51 35.17
C ASP A 698 4.15 14.92 35.07
N GLY A 699 3.92 13.94 34.17
CA GLY A 699 2.63 13.33 33.95
C GLY A 699 1.59 14.14 33.19
N ASN A 700 1.89 15.40 32.84
CA ASN A 700 0.89 16.37 32.37
C ASN A 700 0.77 16.46 30.85
N THR A 701 1.73 15.90 30.12
CA THR A 701 1.74 15.97 28.65
C THR A 701 1.87 14.59 28.04
N LEU A 702 0.98 14.25 27.12
CA LEU A 702 1.08 13.03 26.34
C LEU A 702 1.66 13.36 24.97
N PHE A 703 2.56 12.52 24.52
CA PHE A 703 3.06 12.53 23.16
C PHE A 703 2.58 11.30 22.44
N VAL A 704 1.97 11.48 21.27
CA VAL A 704 1.31 10.41 20.53
C VAL A 704 1.85 10.35 19.11
N VAL A 705 2.21 9.15 18.66
CA VAL A 705 2.45 8.88 17.25
C VAL A 705 1.10 8.72 16.56
N GLU A 706 0.78 9.63 15.67
CA GLU A 706 -0.37 9.56 14.78
C GLU A 706 0.07 8.98 13.44
N SER A 707 0.13 7.65 13.37
CA SER A 707 0.72 6.93 12.25
C SER A 707 0.00 7.17 10.93
N GLY A 708 -1.32 7.33 10.96
CA GLY A 708 -2.10 7.60 9.76
C GLY A 708 -1.86 8.99 9.15
N MET A 709 -1.23 9.91 9.91
CA MET A 709 -0.86 11.25 9.44
C MET A 709 0.66 11.47 9.38
N SER A 710 1.45 10.42 9.67
CA SER A 710 2.92 10.48 9.67
C SER A 710 3.49 11.61 10.52
N ARG A 711 2.92 11.80 11.74
CA ARG A 711 3.29 12.91 12.63
C ARG A 711 3.28 12.51 14.10
N VAL A 712 3.92 13.35 14.91
CA VAL A 712 3.85 13.30 16.36
C VAL A 712 2.99 14.48 16.83
N VAL A 713 2.02 14.18 17.71
CA VAL A 713 1.20 15.20 18.36
C VAL A 713 1.41 15.15 19.87
N ARG A 714 1.11 16.26 20.55
CA ARG A 714 0.98 16.31 22.01
C ARG A 714 -0.46 16.60 22.41
N ILE A 715 -0.84 16.04 23.53
CA ILE A 715 -2.11 16.33 24.20
C ILE A 715 -1.76 16.88 25.59
N ARG A 716 -2.21 18.10 25.85
CA ARG A 716 -2.05 18.75 27.14
C ARG A 716 -3.31 19.53 27.48
N ASP A 717 -3.83 19.38 28.69
CA ASP A 717 -5.07 20.05 29.15
C ASP A 717 -6.25 19.83 28.17
N GLY A 718 -6.35 18.63 27.57
CA GLY A 718 -7.36 18.28 26.57
C GLY A 718 -7.16 18.91 25.17
N VAL A 719 -6.07 19.66 24.94
CA VAL A 719 -5.76 20.30 23.66
C VAL A 719 -4.72 19.49 22.89
N THR A 720 -5.07 19.11 21.66
CA THR A 720 -4.15 18.42 20.73
C THR A 720 -3.40 19.44 19.87
N SER A 721 -2.09 19.27 19.73
CA SER A 721 -1.27 20.10 18.86
C SER A 721 -0.18 19.27 18.16
N VAL A 722 0.13 19.62 16.91
CA VAL A 722 1.21 18.95 16.16
C VAL A 722 2.55 19.36 16.73
N VAL A 723 3.42 18.37 17.01
CA VAL A 723 4.80 18.56 17.47
C VAL A 723 5.76 18.53 16.30
N ALA A 724 5.68 17.51 15.45
CA ALA A 724 6.57 17.37 14.30
C ALA A 724 5.95 16.40 13.27
N GLY A 725 6.34 16.54 12.01
CA GLY A 725 5.87 15.72 10.90
C GLY A 725 4.76 16.38 10.10
N THR A 726 4.84 16.26 8.78
CA THR A 726 3.90 16.88 7.82
C THR A 726 3.32 15.89 6.84
N THR A 727 4.16 15.18 6.13
CA THR A 727 3.81 14.19 5.11
C THR A 727 4.70 12.97 5.26
N PRO A 728 4.27 11.78 4.77
CA PRO A 728 5.14 10.63 4.72
C PRO A 728 6.46 10.94 4.01
N GLY A 729 7.58 10.43 4.54
CA GLY A 729 8.90 10.61 3.95
C GLY A 729 10.02 10.66 4.97
N PHE A 730 11.19 11.12 4.54
CA PHE A 730 12.36 11.33 5.39
C PHE A 730 12.90 12.74 5.24
N ARG A 731 12.79 13.52 6.29
CA ARG A 731 13.44 14.85 6.39
C ARG A 731 13.74 15.20 7.83
N ASP A 732 15.00 15.49 8.12
CA ASP A 732 15.46 16.15 9.36
C ASP A 732 15.37 17.67 9.22
N GLY A 733 15.43 18.40 10.32
CA GLY A 733 15.47 19.87 10.34
C GLY A 733 14.36 20.49 11.17
N ALA A 734 13.73 21.52 10.62
CA ALA A 734 12.64 22.23 11.30
C ALA A 734 11.39 21.36 11.44
N PRO A 735 10.72 21.37 12.59
CA PRO A 735 9.58 20.50 12.87
C PRO A 735 8.45 20.58 11.84
N GLU A 736 8.15 21.79 11.39
CA GLU A 736 7.10 22.12 10.43
C GLU A 736 7.39 21.64 8.99
N SER A 737 8.61 21.19 8.72
CA SER A 737 9.01 20.62 7.43
C SER A 737 9.56 19.21 7.56
N SER A 738 9.65 18.68 8.77
CA SER A 738 10.13 17.32 9.01
C SER A 738 9.17 16.26 8.45
N GLN A 739 9.74 15.12 8.08
CA GLN A 739 8.97 14.00 7.53
C GLN A 739 9.35 12.73 8.24
N PHE A 740 8.35 11.87 8.45
CA PHE A 740 8.46 10.58 9.07
C PHE A 740 7.68 9.52 8.28
N LEU A 741 8.02 8.27 8.54
CA LEU A 741 7.16 7.10 8.30
C LEU A 741 7.04 6.34 9.63
N PRO A 742 6.43 6.94 10.68
CA PRO A 742 6.46 6.42 12.03
C PRO A 742 5.42 5.33 12.24
N TYR A 743 5.73 4.41 13.15
CA TYR A 743 4.79 3.43 13.66
C TYR A 743 5.19 2.94 15.05
N LEU A 744 4.26 2.86 15.99
CA LEU A 744 4.37 2.38 17.38
C LEU A 744 5.29 3.22 18.29
N GLY A 745 6.59 3.22 18.07
CA GLY A 745 7.55 3.58 19.10
C GLY A 745 7.70 5.09 19.32
N ILE A 746 7.45 5.54 20.54
CA ILE A 746 7.83 6.86 21.04
C ILE A 746 8.23 6.74 22.51
N ALA A 747 9.27 7.45 22.93
CA ALA A 747 9.72 7.50 24.31
C ALA A 747 10.24 8.91 24.65
N VAL A 748 10.09 9.33 25.90
CA VAL A 748 10.70 10.58 26.41
C VAL A 748 12.09 10.26 26.93
N LEU A 749 13.10 10.91 26.35
CA LEU A 749 14.48 10.76 26.76
C LEU A 749 14.75 11.55 28.05
N LYS A 750 15.86 11.24 28.75
CA LYS A 750 16.23 11.90 30.00
C LYS A 750 16.41 13.42 29.92
N ASP A 751 16.76 13.92 28.75
CA ASP A 751 16.90 15.36 28.48
C ASP A 751 15.58 16.03 28.10
N GLY A 752 14.45 15.30 28.18
CA GLY A 752 13.13 15.77 27.79
C GLY A 752 12.84 15.76 26.29
N SER A 753 13.81 15.43 25.42
CA SER A 753 13.54 15.23 24.01
C SER A 753 12.81 13.89 23.76
N LEU A 754 12.21 13.72 22.57
CA LEU A 754 11.54 12.48 22.21
C LEU A 754 12.42 11.62 21.32
N ALA A 755 12.44 10.33 21.56
CA ALA A 755 12.84 9.34 20.58
C ALA A 755 11.60 8.80 19.87
N VAL A 756 11.64 8.75 18.55
CA VAL A 756 10.54 8.27 17.69
C VAL A 756 11.08 7.19 16.77
N ALA A 757 10.51 6.02 16.84
CA ALA A 757 10.79 4.97 15.87
C ALA A 757 10.23 5.37 14.51
N ASP A 758 11.08 5.32 13.50
CA ASP A 758 10.78 5.69 12.12
C ASP A 758 11.09 4.49 11.20
N PRO A 759 10.28 3.40 11.34
CA PRO A 759 10.53 2.11 10.71
C PRO A 759 10.61 2.20 9.19
N GLY A 760 9.77 3.02 8.58
CA GLY A 760 9.78 3.24 7.15
C GLY A 760 11.07 3.89 6.64
N ASN A 761 11.84 4.51 7.50
CA ASN A 761 13.12 5.12 7.19
C ASN A 761 14.31 4.37 7.82
N TYR A 762 14.10 3.22 8.50
CA TYR A 762 15.15 2.42 9.19
C TYR A 762 15.94 3.22 10.19
N ARG A 763 15.25 4.10 10.93
CA ARG A 763 15.88 5.05 11.83
C ARG A 763 15.11 5.17 13.13
N VAL A 764 15.83 5.63 14.14
CA VAL A 764 15.26 6.24 15.34
C VAL A 764 15.53 7.73 15.24
N ARG A 765 14.49 8.53 15.35
CA ARG A 765 14.56 9.99 15.22
C ARG A 765 14.51 10.63 16.61
N ARG A 766 15.14 11.79 16.75
CA ARG A 766 15.08 12.61 17.94
C ARG A 766 14.34 13.90 17.67
N VAL A 767 13.32 14.18 18.43
CA VAL A 767 12.59 15.45 18.41
C VAL A 767 13.01 16.25 19.64
N VAL A 768 13.80 17.29 19.42
CA VAL A 768 14.26 18.19 20.50
C VAL A 768 13.14 19.16 20.81
N LEU A 769 12.74 19.22 22.08
CA LEU A 769 11.67 20.09 22.55
C LEU A 769 12.19 21.40 23.15
N ASN A 770 11.36 22.44 23.10
CA ASN A 770 11.45 23.64 23.91
C ASN A 770 10.83 23.41 25.29
N ALA A 771 11.03 24.31 26.23
CA ALA A 771 10.46 24.23 27.58
C ALA A 771 8.92 24.22 27.59
N ASP A 772 8.27 24.78 26.57
CA ASP A 772 6.80 24.76 26.43
C ASP A 772 6.26 23.46 25.79
N GLY A 773 7.15 22.50 25.47
CA GLY A 773 6.81 21.23 24.85
C GLY A 773 6.58 21.32 23.33
N SER A 774 6.78 22.47 22.68
CA SER A 774 6.85 22.58 21.23
C SER A 774 8.18 22.02 20.72
N ALA A 775 8.22 21.51 19.49
CA ALA A 775 9.47 21.02 18.92
C ALA A 775 10.35 22.18 18.41
N ARG A 776 11.65 22.03 18.62
CA ARG A 776 12.67 22.94 18.11
C ARG A 776 13.37 22.38 16.87
N LYS A 777 13.62 21.10 16.84
CA LYS A 777 14.37 20.44 15.75
C LYS A 777 14.10 18.93 15.74
N VAL A 778 14.10 18.37 14.55
CA VAL A 778 14.14 16.91 14.34
C VAL A 778 15.48 16.50 13.78
N THR A 779 16.07 15.44 14.31
CA THR A 779 17.33 14.86 13.86
C THR A 779 17.27 13.33 13.87
N THR A 780 18.12 12.68 13.11
CA THR A 780 18.33 11.23 13.23
C THR A 780 19.19 10.94 14.47
N LEU A 781 18.68 10.09 15.37
CA LEU A 781 19.42 9.62 16.53
C LEU A 781 20.28 8.41 16.16
N ALA A 782 19.71 7.41 15.50
CA ALA A 782 20.40 6.22 15.05
C ALA A 782 19.73 5.62 13.80
N GLY A 783 20.51 4.84 13.04
CA GLY A 783 20.12 4.21 11.80
C GLY A 783 20.67 4.92 10.57
N SER A 784 21.45 4.20 9.76
CA SER A 784 22.03 4.72 8.51
C SER A 784 20.98 4.93 7.40
N GLY A 785 19.78 4.34 7.58
CA GLY A 785 18.78 4.24 6.54
C GLY A 785 19.01 3.10 5.55
N ARG A 786 20.00 2.26 5.82
CA ARG A 786 20.23 1.01 5.11
C ARG A 786 19.62 -0.14 5.89
N HIS A 787 19.18 -1.16 5.16
CA HIS A 787 18.81 -2.42 5.74
C HIS A 787 20.03 -3.16 6.25
N GLY A 788 19.89 -3.80 7.37
CA GLY A 788 20.90 -4.64 7.94
C GLY A 788 20.82 -4.65 9.45
N HIS A 789 21.82 -5.27 10.07
CA HIS A 789 21.87 -5.45 11.52
C HIS A 789 23.22 -5.02 12.10
N ALA A 790 23.99 -4.24 11.35
CA ALA A 790 25.29 -3.79 11.82
C ALA A 790 25.14 -2.93 13.08
N ASP A 791 25.92 -3.28 14.11
CA ASP A 791 26.14 -2.47 15.29
C ASP A 791 27.17 -1.36 14.99
N GLY A 792 27.32 -0.38 15.87
CA GLY A 792 28.32 0.66 15.79
C GLY A 792 27.78 2.07 15.92
N PRO A 793 28.53 3.08 15.43
CA PRO A 793 28.10 4.49 15.48
C PRO A 793 26.71 4.69 14.90
N GLY A 794 25.91 5.53 15.54
CA GLY A 794 24.50 5.68 15.20
C GLY A 794 24.23 6.02 13.73
N ASP A 795 25.13 6.79 13.09
CA ASP A 795 25.04 7.13 11.66
C ASP A 795 25.47 5.99 10.72
N LYS A 796 26.09 4.93 11.24
CA LYS A 796 26.55 3.76 10.50
C LYS A 796 25.75 2.51 10.82
N ALA A 797 25.15 2.45 12.00
CA ALA A 797 24.35 1.31 12.44
C ALA A 797 23.17 1.06 11.47
N GLU A 798 22.80 -0.20 11.34
CA GLU A 798 21.72 -0.63 10.48
C GLU A 798 20.59 -1.20 11.33
N LEU A 799 19.37 -0.77 11.05
CA LEU A 799 18.13 -1.18 11.70
C LEU A 799 17.13 -1.63 10.64
N VAL A 800 16.22 -2.56 10.99
CA VAL A 800 15.13 -2.96 10.10
C VAL A 800 13.82 -2.94 10.88
N LEU A 801 12.92 -2.05 10.50
CA LEU A 801 11.65 -1.85 11.17
C LEU A 801 11.79 -1.61 12.70
N PRO A 802 12.60 -0.62 13.14
CA PRO A 802 12.58 -0.27 14.55
C PRO A 802 11.18 0.09 14.99
N ALA A 803 10.66 -0.60 16.00
CA ALA A 803 9.29 -0.51 16.45
C ALA A 803 9.20 0.12 17.85
N GLY A 804 8.76 -0.61 18.88
CA GLY A 804 8.62 -0.06 20.23
C GLY A 804 9.94 0.34 20.88
N LEU A 805 9.88 1.37 21.70
CA LEU A 805 10.99 2.01 22.37
C LEU A 805 10.76 2.08 23.89
N THR A 806 11.82 1.90 24.68
CA THR A 806 11.81 2.22 26.12
C THR A 806 13.15 2.79 26.58
N VAL A 807 13.13 3.65 27.58
CA VAL A 807 14.34 4.29 28.14
C VAL A 807 14.70 3.68 29.48
N GLY A 808 15.94 3.23 29.61
CA GLY A 808 16.46 2.71 30.86
C GLY A 808 16.88 3.79 31.87
N PRO A 809 17.05 3.42 33.17
CA PRO A 809 17.49 4.33 34.21
C PRO A 809 18.91 4.86 33.98
N ASP A 810 19.72 4.21 33.16
CA ASP A 810 21.03 4.65 32.73
C ASP A 810 21.01 5.61 31.51
N GLY A 811 19.81 5.86 30.96
CA GLY A 811 19.60 6.71 29.79
C GLY A 811 19.75 6.02 28.45
N ARG A 812 20.03 4.72 28.43
CA ARG A 812 20.01 3.92 27.20
C ARG A 812 18.59 3.79 26.68
N LEU A 813 18.47 3.90 25.35
CA LEU A 813 17.22 3.63 24.65
C LEU A 813 17.23 2.20 24.11
N TYR A 814 16.31 1.38 24.57
CA TYR A 814 16.12 0.05 24.02
C TYR A 814 15.09 0.09 22.89
N VAL A 815 15.37 -0.65 21.82
CA VAL A 815 14.60 -0.64 20.57
C VAL A 815 14.28 -2.06 20.18
N ALA A 816 13.02 -2.32 19.92
CA ALA A 816 12.58 -3.53 19.24
C ALA A 816 12.91 -3.39 17.74
N ASP A 817 13.94 -4.08 17.26
CA ASP A 817 14.38 -4.08 15.87
C ASP A 817 13.69 -5.24 15.13
N ALA A 818 12.40 -5.04 14.86
CA ALA A 818 11.44 -6.09 14.51
C ALA A 818 11.85 -6.90 13.26
N GLY A 819 12.29 -6.23 12.22
CA GLY A 819 12.68 -6.90 10.98
C GLY A 819 13.99 -7.69 11.08
N ASN A 820 14.79 -7.42 12.09
CA ASN A 820 16.02 -8.17 12.39
C ASN A 820 15.83 -9.26 13.45
N SER A 821 14.65 -9.37 14.07
CA SER A 821 14.41 -10.25 15.22
C SER A 821 15.35 -9.97 16.40
N LEU A 822 15.68 -8.69 16.64
CA LEU A 822 16.65 -8.25 17.64
C LEU A 822 16.05 -7.24 18.61
N VAL A 823 16.62 -7.16 19.80
CA VAL A 823 16.56 -6.00 20.68
C VAL A 823 17.89 -5.27 20.63
N ARG A 824 17.85 -3.98 20.35
CA ARG A 824 19.04 -3.14 20.27
C ARG A 824 19.05 -2.13 21.41
N ALA A 825 20.23 -1.74 21.85
CA ALA A 825 20.42 -0.62 22.75
C ALA A 825 21.11 0.52 22.01
N ILE A 826 20.59 1.73 22.18
CA ILE A 826 21.19 2.97 21.68
C ILE A 826 21.65 3.76 22.90
N THR A 827 22.93 4.07 22.98
CA THR A 827 23.50 5.02 23.93
C THR A 827 23.53 6.38 23.23
N PRO A 828 22.70 7.36 23.63
CA PRO A 828 22.60 8.67 22.98
C PRO A 828 23.86 9.49 23.04
#